data_2b8dde460c23eccf1ea16b4d2ca2c8b3
#
_entry.id   2b8dde460c23eccf1ea16b4d2ca2c8b3
#
_cell.length_a   1.000
_cell.length_b   1.000
_cell.length_c   1.000
_cell.angle_alpha   90.00
_cell.angle_beta   90.00
_cell.angle_gamma   90.00
#
_symmetry.space_group_name_H-M   'P 1'
#
loop_
_entity.id
_entity.type
_entity.pdbx_description
1 polymer ?
#
loop_
_entity_poly.entity_id
_entity_poly.type
_entity_poly.pdbx_seq_one_letter_code
_entity_poly.pdbx_strand_id
1 'polypeptide(L)'
;MKNTFKAFLVIGALSIFNITAFEEVIVTSSFVNTEVNGSLHVVDGDEVDANANGSLGEAIDDLLGVSSADYGSAIGQPIIRGMSGTRVKVLDNGMVNRDVSALGPDHPNDTDLNNVQQIEIIKGPSSLLYANGGIGGIVNIVDNTISKTDFDGPVFNIGAESQSVADGDATSFTYTDNVAGFNVALSYKNAEFGNFDVPDGAIMHEEEEHHDEDEDHEEEEHHDEDEGFLANSDYELESTNIGISKTGDWGYFGISVKSLENMHGIPFHGEEHGHDEHGEEDHDEDEHEEEEHEEERIFATTDSDKLDIKGSYNVNGSLLSAIDYSFRDTDYVLIEQHAEEEGHHDEEEDHDEHGHEEGPTTFANDASEFGLTFNLAGNQKFVINVADEESSVFGAESFMNPVTSDETTFGYFSTKDYGQYVLDLGLRFDRIDRSGSVTESEEHHEEEEHHDEEEHHEEEGETSYFDKSFDNISFAASLKRDLNDYFDIDFSFARMERAPSATELFMNGPHLATQRFEVGNTNLAVEESTNFEFTVNYNNEGAYSSFTMYRNSVDNYIYLMDESEEEHEEHDEEHEEGHDDHEGLTLANFMQQNAEFEGVELQVGRMFELASGTLDLRYSRDEVSASFDDGHDVPRITPARNMYSLAYAKDNMVFKLMFKDVDKQSDVGEGETTTDGYQMLNARLTKVFDLGNSNLSVSIFGNNLLDEVARNHSSYVKSEVPLPGRNYGVKFNLTF
;
A
#
# COMPACT_ATOMS: atom_id res chain seq x y z
N MET A 1 34.71 1.56 28.49
CA MET A 1 34.35 2.96 28.14
C MET A 1 33.21 2.84 27.16
N LYS A 2 32.05 3.25 27.59
CA LYS A 2 30.80 3.04 26.84
C LYS A 2 30.75 4.04 25.69
N ASN A 3 31.01 3.60 24.47
CA ASN A 3 30.62 4.35 23.28
C ASN A 3 29.26 3.81 22.84
N THR A 4 28.23 4.49 23.30
CA THR A 4 26.90 4.35 22.76
C THR A 4 26.90 4.90 21.34
N PHE A 5 26.76 4.04 20.38
CA PHE A 5 26.52 4.40 18.99
C PHE A 5 25.15 5.06 18.89
N LYS A 6 25.15 6.36 18.65
CA LYS A 6 23.94 7.14 18.40
C LYS A 6 23.68 7.19 16.92
N ALA A 7 22.89 6.26 16.43
CA ALA A 7 22.26 6.42 15.13
C ALA A 7 21.38 7.66 15.20
N PHE A 8 21.69 8.66 14.41
CA PHE A 8 20.92 9.90 14.24
C PHE A 8 20.42 10.55 15.53
N LEU A 9 21.33 10.93 16.39
CA LEU A 9 21.05 11.92 17.39
C LEU A 9 21.95 13.12 17.17
N VAL A 10 21.47 14.11 16.52
CA VAL A 10 22.00 15.45 16.67
C VAL A 10 21.07 16.22 17.55
N ILE A 11 21.22 15.98 18.85
CA ILE A 11 20.83 17.00 19.82
C ILE A 11 22.03 17.23 20.70
N GLY A 12 22.78 18.26 20.35
CA GLY A 12 23.72 18.87 21.29
C GLY A 12 22.93 19.24 22.54
N ALA A 13 23.42 18.79 23.70
CA ALA A 13 22.88 19.19 24.99
C ALA A 13 22.75 20.71 25.05
N LEU A 14 21.55 21.23 24.82
CA LEU A 14 21.12 22.52 25.22
C LEU A 14 19.96 22.34 26.17
N SER A 15 20.27 22.72 27.40
CA SER A 15 19.39 22.83 28.52
C SER A 15 18.05 23.48 28.17
N ILE A 16 16.96 22.77 28.49
CA ILE A 16 15.66 23.33 28.85
C ILE A 16 14.97 24.11 27.72
N PHE A 17 14.50 23.41 26.71
CA PHE A 17 13.24 23.64 25.99
C PHE A 17 12.93 22.35 25.25
N ASN A 18 11.83 21.70 25.61
CA ASN A 18 11.32 20.57 24.86
C ASN A 18 10.88 21.08 23.47
N ILE A 19 11.77 21.03 22.50
CA ILE A 19 11.41 21.11 21.10
C ILE A 19 11.25 19.65 20.69
N THR A 20 10.02 19.17 20.61
CA THR A 20 9.66 17.84 20.12
C THR A 20 9.98 17.64 18.64
N ALA A 21 10.59 18.63 17.97
CA ALA A 21 10.86 18.61 16.54
C ALA A 21 11.95 17.64 16.09
N PHE A 22 12.68 17.00 17.00
CA PHE A 22 13.70 16.00 16.71
C PHE A 22 13.81 15.02 17.89
N GLU A 23 12.69 14.39 18.25
CA GLU A 23 12.74 13.31 19.24
C GLU A 23 13.49 12.11 18.68
N GLU A 24 14.18 11.41 19.59
CA GLU A 24 14.84 10.15 19.29
C GLU A 24 13.77 9.14 18.85
N VAL A 25 13.80 8.73 17.59
CA VAL A 25 12.91 7.70 17.09
C VAL A 25 13.21 6.41 17.85
N ILE A 26 12.28 5.97 18.67
CA ILE A 26 12.41 4.76 19.46
C ILE A 26 11.69 3.64 18.73
N VAL A 27 12.42 2.69 18.17
CA VAL A 27 11.87 1.46 17.62
C VAL A 27 11.28 0.63 18.76
N THR A 28 9.97 0.74 18.98
CA THR A 28 9.31 0.19 20.18
C THR A 28 8.81 -1.24 20.01
N SER A 29 8.51 -1.69 18.79
CA SER A 29 7.97 -3.03 18.53
C SER A 29 8.89 -3.93 17.71
N SER A 30 10.02 -3.43 17.27
CA SER A 30 10.95 -4.16 16.43
C SER A 30 11.39 -5.48 17.07
N PHE A 31 11.36 -6.56 16.32
CA PHE A 31 12.11 -7.78 16.66
C PHE A 31 13.62 -7.52 16.66
N VAL A 32 14.03 -6.41 16.10
CA VAL A 32 15.40 -5.98 15.95
C VAL A 32 15.73 -5.00 17.06
N ASN A 33 16.87 -5.12 17.66
CA ASN A 33 17.35 -4.17 18.66
C ASN A 33 17.63 -2.82 17.97
N THR A 34 17.57 -1.71 18.69
CA THR A 34 17.91 -0.34 18.25
C THR A 34 19.32 -0.18 17.64
N GLU A 35 20.09 -1.24 17.56
CA GLU A 35 21.41 -1.30 16.93
C GLU A 35 21.36 -2.02 15.56
N VAL A 36 20.23 -1.98 14.85
CA VAL A 36 20.12 -2.64 13.55
C VAL A 36 20.97 -1.94 12.51
N ASN A 37 21.77 -2.74 11.88
CA ASN A 37 22.56 -2.38 10.73
C ASN A 37 21.74 -2.74 9.51
N GLY A 38 21.34 -1.79 8.72
CA GLY A 38 20.59 -2.08 7.53
C GLY A 38 19.72 -0.92 7.08
N SER A 39 19.03 -1.11 5.99
CA SER A 39 18.15 -0.12 5.36
C SER A 39 16.83 -0.02 6.13
N LEU A 40 16.88 0.46 7.36
CA LEU A 40 15.71 0.79 8.16
C LEU A 40 15.45 2.30 8.05
N HIS A 41 14.26 2.68 7.55
CA HIS A 41 13.73 4.03 7.66
C HIS A 41 12.62 4.02 8.70
N VAL A 42 12.59 5.04 9.55
CA VAL A 42 11.55 5.20 10.54
C VAL A 42 10.94 6.58 10.36
N VAL A 43 9.62 6.62 10.17
CA VAL A 43 8.81 7.84 10.13
C VAL A 43 8.19 8.00 11.50
N ASP A 44 8.43 9.14 12.13
CA ASP A 44 7.88 9.48 13.44
C ASP A 44 6.36 9.69 13.36
N GLY A 45 5.64 9.38 14.44
CA GLY A 45 4.19 9.51 14.50
C GLY A 45 3.67 10.93 14.22
N ASP A 46 4.41 11.96 14.62
CA ASP A 46 4.05 13.36 14.29
C ASP A 46 4.18 13.64 12.78
N GLU A 47 5.09 12.97 12.08
CA GLU A 47 5.25 13.06 10.63
C GLU A 47 4.20 12.24 9.90
N VAL A 48 3.87 11.04 10.41
CA VAL A 48 2.74 10.23 9.93
C VAL A 48 1.43 11.00 10.08
N ASP A 49 1.14 11.54 11.28
CA ASP A 49 -0.07 12.34 11.53
C ASP A 49 -0.15 13.57 10.61
N ALA A 50 0.99 14.13 10.26
CA ALA A 50 1.07 15.27 9.36
C ALA A 50 0.66 14.95 7.92
N ASN A 51 0.82 13.70 7.47
CA ASN A 51 0.56 13.23 6.11
C ASN A 51 -0.57 12.18 6.04
N ALA A 52 -1.24 11.89 7.17
CA ALA A 52 -2.09 10.72 7.37
C ALA A 52 -3.52 10.82 6.83
N ASN A 53 -3.80 11.74 5.92
CA ASN A 53 -5.17 11.90 5.37
C ASN A 53 -5.37 11.21 4.03
N GLY A 54 -4.38 10.51 3.57
CA GLY A 54 -4.44 9.68 2.41
C GLY A 54 -4.17 8.22 2.78
N SER A 55 -3.82 7.44 1.78
CA SER A 55 -3.44 6.04 1.92
C SER A 55 -2.11 5.85 2.67
N LEU A 56 -1.84 4.59 3.04
CA LEU A 56 -0.54 4.20 3.62
C LEU A 56 0.62 4.52 2.66
N GLY A 57 0.46 4.24 1.36
CA GLY A 57 1.49 4.53 0.35
C GLY A 57 1.81 6.02 0.30
N GLU A 58 0.80 6.89 0.27
CA GLU A 58 0.99 8.35 0.24
C GLU A 58 1.72 8.85 1.50
N ALA A 59 1.41 8.29 2.67
CA ALA A 59 2.06 8.68 3.93
C ALA A 59 3.58 8.44 3.97
N ILE A 60 4.09 7.57 3.11
CA ILE A 60 5.50 7.14 3.09
C ILE A 60 6.21 7.35 1.75
N ASP A 61 5.55 7.84 0.71
CA ASP A 61 6.10 7.95 -0.66
C ASP A 61 7.27 8.95 -0.80
N ASP A 62 7.42 9.88 0.14
CA ASP A 62 8.55 10.82 0.20
C ASP A 62 9.86 10.20 0.74
N LEU A 63 9.86 8.91 1.06
CA LEU A 63 11.06 8.20 1.52
C LEU A 63 11.86 7.65 0.33
N LEU A 64 13.19 7.57 0.51
CA LEU A 64 14.08 6.99 -0.51
C LEU A 64 13.75 5.53 -0.80
N GLY A 65 13.59 5.21 -2.09
CA GLY A 65 13.28 3.87 -2.58
C GLY A 65 11.91 3.35 -2.13
N VAL A 66 10.98 4.25 -1.75
CA VAL A 66 9.59 3.96 -1.44
C VAL A 66 8.70 4.81 -2.32
N SER A 67 7.65 4.26 -2.86
CA SER A 67 6.63 4.94 -3.64
C SER A 67 5.26 4.29 -3.40
N SER A 68 4.22 4.83 -4.00
CA SER A 68 2.85 4.35 -3.89
C SER A 68 2.34 3.88 -5.25
N ALA A 69 1.50 2.85 -5.28
CA ALA A 69 0.62 2.57 -6.39
C ALA A 69 -0.77 3.10 -6.01
N ASP A 70 -1.21 4.15 -6.69
CA ASP A 70 -2.43 4.86 -6.32
C ASP A 70 -3.60 4.44 -7.22
N TYR A 71 -4.81 4.44 -6.64
CA TYR A 71 -6.07 4.15 -7.32
C TYR A 71 -7.20 5.06 -6.75
N GLY A 72 -6.97 6.36 -6.66
CA GLY A 72 -7.88 7.32 -6.01
C GLY A 72 -7.48 7.66 -4.57
N SER A 73 -8.36 8.31 -3.82
CA SER A 73 -8.04 8.93 -2.53
C SER A 73 -7.68 7.96 -1.40
N ALA A 74 -8.39 6.82 -1.33
CA ALA A 74 -8.23 5.87 -0.22
C ALA A 74 -7.13 4.84 -0.47
N ILE A 75 -6.75 4.66 -1.72
CA ILE A 75 -5.95 3.52 -2.17
C ILE A 75 -4.57 3.99 -2.57
N GLY A 76 -3.56 3.47 -1.90
CA GLY A 76 -2.16 3.67 -2.22
C GLY A 76 -1.36 2.55 -1.59
N GLN A 77 -1.03 1.54 -2.39
CA GLN A 77 -0.27 0.39 -1.93
C GLN A 77 1.24 0.70 -1.93
N PRO A 78 1.98 0.35 -0.86
CA PRO A 78 3.41 0.63 -0.80
C PRO A 78 4.22 -0.13 -1.85
N ILE A 79 5.12 0.58 -2.53
CA ILE A 79 6.13 0.01 -3.41
C ILE A 79 7.50 0.25 -2.80
N ILE A 80 8.33 -0.78 -2.72
CA ILE A 80 9.70 -0.69 -2.22
C ILE A 80 10.66 -1.16 -3.30
N ARG A 81 11.53 -0.26 -3.79
CA ARG A 81 12.56 -0.57 -4.80
C ARG A 81 11.99 -1.23 -6.07
N GLY A 82 10.82 -0.76 -6.53
CA GLY A 82 10.12 -1.28 -7.70
C GLY A 82 9.33 -2.57 -7.45
N MET A 83 9.31 -3.09 -6.23
CA MET A 83 8.53 -4.26 -5.88
C MET A 83 7.23 -3.87 -5.16
N SER A 84 6.11 -4.47 -5.56
CA SER A 84 4.76 -4.17 -5.10
C SER A 84 3.97 -5.43 -4.71
N GLY A 85 2.72 -5.26 -4.30
CA GLY A 85 1.77 -6.30 -3.99
C GLY A 85 2.28 -7.25 -2.90
N THR A 86 2.11 -8.54 -3.08
CA THR A 86 2.46 -9.57 -2.07
C THR A 86 3.94 -9.65 -1.72
N ARG A 87 4.83 -8.96 -2.46
CA ARG A 87 6.28 -8.85 -2.18
C ARG A 87 6.61 -7.81 -1.11
N VAL A 88 5.74 -6.83 -0.90
CA VAL A 88 5.84 -5.86 0.20
C VAL A 88 4.81 -6.23 1.26
N LYS A 89 5.27 -6.52 2.47
CA LYS A 89 4.36 -6.92 3.55
C LYS A 89 4.04 -5.74 4.45
N VAL A 90 2.75 -5.46 4.61
CA VAL A 90 2.26 -4.47 5.57
C VAL A 90 1.97 -5.19 6.89
N LEU A 91 2.51 -4.67 7.98
CA LEU A 91 2.35 -5.19 9.31
C LEU A 91 1.79 -4.12 10.25
N ASP A 92 0.98 -4.55 11.19
CA ASP A 92 0.55 -3.75 12.33
C ASP A 92 1.13 -4.34 13.61
N ASN A 93 2.01 -3.58 14.25
CA ASN A 93 2.71 -4.00 15.47
C ASN A 93 3.44 -5.36 15.35
N GLY A 94 4.02 -5.64 14.17
CA GLY A 94 4.79 -6.84 13.88
C GLY A 94 3.98 -8.09 13.56
N MET A 95 2.67 -7.98 13.31
CA MET A 95 1.81 -9.02 12.75
C MET A 95 1.33 -8.60 11.36
N VAL A 96 1.25 -9.55 10.43
CA VAL A 96 0.85 -9.28 9.05
C VAL A 96 -0.60 -8.78 9.01
N ASN A 97 -0.85 -7.71 8.25
CA ASN A 97 -2.21 -7.35 7.88
C ASN A 97 -2.73 -8.39 6.89
N ARG A 98 -3.84 -8.99 7.22
CA ARG A 98 -4.55 -9.95 6.39
C ARG A 98 -5.85 -9.30 5.97
N ASP A 99 -5.81 -8.72 4.79
CA ASP A 99 -6.88 -7.97 4.14
C ASP A 99 -6.99 -8.41 2.68
N VAL A 100 -7.80 -7.73 1.89
CA VAL A 100 -7.98 -8.04 0.47
C VAL A 100 -7.10 -7.22 -0.46
N SER A 101 -6.20 -6.37 0.06
CA SER A 101 -5.31 -5.54 -0.77
C SER A 101 -4.40 -6.32 -1.72
N ALA A 102 -4.21 -7.60 -1.46
CA ALA A 102 -3.47 -8.51 -2.35
C ALA A 102 -4.32 -9.08 -3.50
N LEU A 103 -5.64 -8.86 -3.50
CA LEU A 103 -6.56 -9.34 -4.54
C LEU A 103 -6.61 -8.40 -5.74
N GLY A 104 -6.51 -7.09 -5.53
CA GLY A 104 -6.56 -6.09 -6.58
C GLY A 104 -5.80 -4.80 -6.26
N PRO A 105 -5.47 -3.98 -7.29
CA PRO A 105 -4.82 -2.68 -7.09
C PRO A 105 -5.76 -1.61 -6.55
N ASP A 106 -7.06 -1.79 -6.66
CA ASP A 106 -8.19 -0.96 -6.24
C ASP A 106 -8.61 -1.21 -4.78
N HIS A 107 -7.99 -2.17 -4.10
CA HIS A 107 -8.28 -2.50 -2.71
C HIS A 107 -7.33 -1.80 -1.73
N PRO A 108 -7.84 -1.09 -0.69
CA PRO A 108 -7.01 -0.42 0.30
C PRO A 108 -6.33 -1.40 1.24
N ASN A 109 -5.18 -0.98 1.80
CA ASN A 109 -4.62 -1.67 2.95
C ASN A 109 -5.49 -1.38 4.20
N ASP A 110 -5.80 -2.42 4.98
CA ASP A 110 -6.53 -2.31 6.25
C ASP A 110 -5.66 -1.68 7.34
N THR A 111 -5.50 -0.36 7.27
CA THR A 111 -4.62 0.41 8.14
C THR A 111 -5.29 1.67 8.66
N ASP A 112 -5.22 1.85 10.00
CA ASP A 112 -5.58 3.13 10.65
C ASP A 112 -4.29 3.88 11.02
N LEU A 113 -4.07 5.03 10.38
CA LEU A 113 -2.91 5.89 10.67
C LEU A 113 -3.15 6.83 11.86
N ASN A 114 -4.29 6.73 12.56
CA ASN A 114 -4.55 7.46 13.78
C ASN A 114 -3.78 6.86 14.96
N ASN A 115 -3.20 7.70 15.80
CA ASN A 115 -2.44 7.28 17.00
C ASN A 115 -1.22 6.38 16.70
N VAL A 116 -0.68 6.46 15.49
CA VAL A 116 0.56 5.77 15.11
C VAL A 116 1.73 6.42 15.81
N GLN A 117 2.60 5.63 16.43
CA GLN A 117 3.83 6.12 17.05
C GLN A 117 4.95 6.26 16.03
N GLN A 118 5.03 5.32 15.09
CA GLN A 118 5.98 5.33 14.00
C GLN A 118 5.59 4.33 12.90
N ILE A 119 6.08 4.55 11.69
CA ILE A 119 6.09 3.57 10.61
C ILE A 119 7.55 3.17 10.35
N GLU A 120 7.81 1.87 10.34
CA GLU A 120 9.13 1.30 10.09
C GLU A 120 9.15 0.72 8.67
N ILE A 121 10.02 1.23 7.81
CA ILE A 121 10.24 0.69 6.46
C ILE A 121 11.53 -0.13 6.48
N ILE A 122 11.41 -1.43 6.33
CA ILE A 122 12.51 -2.37 6.44
C ILE A 122 12.81 -2.94 5.06
N LYS A 123 13.95 -2.56 4.51
CA LYS A 123 14.40 -2.96 3.19
C LYS A 123 15.51 -4.02 3.27
N GLY A 124 15.61 -4.82 2.20
CA GLY A 124 16.69 -5.79 2.05
C GLY A 124 16.68 -6.89 3.11
N PRO A 125 17.86 -7.39 3.54
CA PRO A 125 18.00 -8.58 4.37
C PRO A 125 17.30 -8.57 5.71
N SER A 126 17.07 -7.40 6.28
CA SER A 126 16.40 -7.27 7.58
C SER A 126 14.91 -7.61 7.53
N SER A 127 14.28 -7.59 6.36
CA SER A 127 12.87 -7.96 6.17
C SER A 127 12.58 -9.41 6.58
N LEU A 128 13.57 -10.28 6.45
CA LEU A 128 13.49 -11.68 6.84
C LEU A 128 13.05 -11.92 8.30
N LEU A 129 13.31 -10.94 9.18
CA LEU A 129 12.98 -11.00 10.60
C LEU A 129 11.47 -10.96 10.87
N TYR A 130 10.70 -10.34 10.00
CA TYR A 130 9.32 -9.93 10.27
C TYR A 130 8.27 -10.84 9.63
N ALA A 131 8.37 -11.09 8.33
CA ALA A 131 7.37 -11.86 7.59
C ALA A 131 7.99 -12.80 6.57
N ASN A 132 7.22 -13.79 6.13
CA ASN A 132 7.56 -14.60 4.98
C ASN A 132 7.30 -13.82 3.69
N GLY A 133 8.02 -14.14 2.61
CA GLY A 133 7.77 -13.60 1.28
C GLY A 133 7.99 -12.09 1.11
N GLY A 134 8.45 -11.37 2.14
CA GLY A 134 8.75 -9.93 2.06
C GLY A 134 10.03 -9.63 1.29
N ILE A 135 10.14 -10.12 0.04
CA ILE A 135 11.33 -9.96 -0.80
C ILE A 135 11.57 -8.53 -1.27
N GLY A 136 10.51 -7.72 -1.40
CA GLY A 136 10.56 -6.28 -1.66
C GLY A 136 10.87 -5.48 -0.39
N GLY A 137 10.29 -5.87 0.72
CA GLY A 137 10.45 -5.19 2.00
C GLY A 137 9.24 -5.31 2.91
N ILE A 138 9.30 -4.59 4.03
CA ILE A 138 8.28 -4.58 5.07
C ILE A 138 7.92 -3.12 5.41
N VAL A 139 6.64 -2.86 5.57
CA VAL A 139 6.08 -1.64 6.18
C VAL A 139 5.43 -2.05 7.50
N ASN A 140 5.99 -1.64 8.65
CA ASN A 140 5.46 -1.99 9.95
C ASN A 140 4.92 -0.76 10.67
N ILE A 141 3.62 -0.72 10.87
CA ILE A 141 2.92 0.34 11.59
C ILE A 141 2.97 0.01 13.08
N VAL A 142 3.41 0.96 13.89
CA VAL A 142 3.56 0.78 15.33
C VAL A 142 2.67 1.76 16.07
N ASP A 143 1.74 1.24 16.84
CA ASP A 143 0.89 2.01 17.75
C ASP A 143 1.16 1.67 19.23
N ASN A 144 0.45 2.31 20.12
CA ASN A 144 0.54 2.09 21.57
C ASN A 144 -0.79 1.64 22.19
N THR A 145 -1.67 1.02 21.41
CA THR A 145 -2.96 0.53 21.89
C THR A 145 -2.78 -0.54 22.99
N ILE A 146 -1.76 -1.40 22.84
CA ILE A 146 -1.30 -2.30 23.92
C ILE A 146 0.04 -1.76 24.44
N SER A 147 0.01 -0.93 25.49
CA SER A 147 1.23 -0.37 26.05
C SER A 147 2.09 -1.41 26.77
N LYS A 148 3.39 -1.37 26.50
CA LYS A 148 4.44 -2.22 27.12
C LYS A 148 5.01 -1.64 28.41
N THR A 149 4.72 -0.38 28.68
CA THR A 149 5.15 0.37 29.87
C THR A 149 3.95 1.06 30.51
N ASP A 150 4.02 1.37 31.80
CA ASP A 150 2.96 2.12 32.48
C ASP A 150 2.89 3.54 31.95
N PHE A 151 1.69 4.02 31.64
CA PHE A 151 1.44 5.43 31.37
C PHE A 151 1.64 6.27 32.63
N ASP A 152 2.22 7.44 32.52
CA ASP A 152 2.48 8.35 33.65
C ASP A 152 1.21 9.02 34.23
N GLY A 153 0.10 9.02 33.47
CA GLY A 153 -1.19 9.60 33.85
C GLY A 153 -2.08 9.84 32.61
N PRO A 154 -3.23 10.48 32.81
CA PRO A 154 -4.17 10.73 31.72
C PRO A 154 -3.61 11.72 30.71
N VAL A 155 -3.65 11.35 29.44
CA VAL A 155 -3.38 12.22 28.30
C VAL A 155 -4.55 12.15 27.34
N PHE A 156 -5.04 13.31 26.92
CA PHE A 156 -6.07 13.45 25.92
C PHE A 156 -5.50 14.20 24.71
N ASN A 157 -5.72 13.71 23.52
CA ASN A 157 -5.50 14.44 22.28
C ASN A 157 -6.82 14.58 21.54
N ILE A 158 -7.06 15.77 20.99
CA ILE A 158 -8.20 16.08 20.12
C ILE A 158 -7.62 16.71 18.85
N GLY A 159 -7.84 16.05 17.72
CA GLY A 159 -7.44 16.53 16.40
C GLY A 159 -8.64 17.02 15.60
N ALA A 160 -8.41 18.02 14.76
CA ALA A 160 -9.32 18.45 13.71
C ALA A 160 -8.52 18.93 12.51
N GLU A 161 -8.94 18.57 11.31
CA GLU A 161 -8.31 18.94 10.06
C GLU A 161 -9.35 19.31 9.02
N SER A 162 -8.99 20.23 8.11
CA SER A 162 -9.76 20.58 6.93
C SER A 162 -8.82 20.85 5.77
N GLN A 163 -9.19 20.42 4.57
CA GLN A 163 -8.42 20.62 3.35
C GLN A 163 -9.31 20.96 2.15
N SER A 164 -8.70 21.64 1.15
CA SER A 164 -9.46 22.23 0.05
C SER A 164 -9.64 21.31 -1.14
N VAL A 165 -8.68 20.41 -1.43
CA VAL A 165 -8.67 19.64 -2.68
C VAL A 165 -9.84 18.65 -2.81
N ALA A 166 -10.35 18.16 -1.70
CA ALA A 166 -11.49 17.26 -1.65
C ALA A 166 -12.61 17.82 -0.73
N ASP A 167 -12.59 19.12 -0.44
CA ASP A 167 -13.51 19.81 0.48
C ASP A 167 -13.76 19.03 1.78
N GLY A 168 -12.68 18.40 2.31
CA GLY A 168 -12.75 17.38 3.34
C GLY A 168 -12.37 17.83 4.73
N ASP A 169 -12.94 17.14 5.70
CA ASP A 169 -12.73 17.34 7.13
C ASP A 169 -12.39 16.01 7.84
N ALA A 170 -11.52 16.07 8.84
CA ALA A 170 -11.24 14.94 9.71
C ALA A 170 -11.21 15.36 11.18
N THR A 171 -11.70 14.49 12.06
CA THR A 171 -11.63 14.67 13.50
C THR A 171 -11.06 13.42 14.16
N SER A 172 -10.24 13.60 15.19
CA SER A 172 -9.65 12.50 15.94
C SER A 172 -9.67 12.76 17.45
N PHE A 173 -9.68 11.67 18.20
CA PHE A 173 -9.61 11.69 19.64
C PHE A 173 -8.74 10.54 20.13
N THR A 174 -7.81 10.79 21.04
CA THR A 174 -7.08 9.74 21.74
C THR A 174 -7.07 9.97 23.25
N TYR A 175 -7.14 8.90 24.01
CA TYR A 175 -7.02 8.91 25.46
C TYR A 175 -6.12 7.78 25.93
N THR A 176 -5.16 8.10 26.77
CA THR A 176 -4.31 7.12 27.46
C THR A 176 -4.21 7.44 28.94
N ASP A 177 -4.25 6.40 29.78
CA ASP A 177 -4.09 6.56 31.24
C ASP A 177 -3.66 5.23 31.89
N ASN A 178 -3.10 5.31 33.10
CA ASN A 178 -2.91 4.17 33.97
C ASN A 178 -3.95 4.18 35.10
N VAL A 179 -5.01 3.40 34.93
CA VAL A 179 -6.12 3.31 35.89
C VAL A 179 -5.95 2.10 36.79
N ALA A 180 -5.65 2.31 38.05
CA ALA A 180 -5.47 1.25 39.07
C ALA A 180 -4.41 0.20 38.70
N GLY A 181 -3.36 0.59 37.99
CA GLY A 181 -2.27 -0.28 37.54
C GLY A 181 -2.58 -1.08 36.27
N PHE A 182 -3.58 -0.64 35.51
CA PHE A 182 -3.84 -1.07 34.14
C PHE A 182 -3.69 0.12 33.20
N ASN A 183 -2.93 -0.04 32.15
CA ASN A 183 -2.91 0.91 31.07
C ASN A 183 -4.20 0.75 30.24
N VAL A 184 -4.81 1.88 29.90
CA VAL A 184 -5.99 1.96 29.03
C VAL A 184 -5.66 2.91 27.91
N ALA A 185 -5.89 2.49 26.66
CA ALA A 185 -5.78 3.32 25.48
C ALA A 185 -7.09 3.28 24.70
N LEU A 186 -7.51 4.42 24.19
CA LEU A 186 -8.66 4.60 23.33
C LEU A 186 -8.28 5.57 22.22
N SER A 187 -8.55 5.24 20.98
CA SER A 187 -8.50 6.15 19.83
C SER A 187 -9.76 6.06 18.99
N TYR A 188 -10.14 7.19 18.42
CA TYR A 188 -11.26 7.33 17.49
C TYR A 188 -10.88 8.32 16.41
N LYS A 189 -11.24 8.04 15.16
CA LYS A 189 -11.12 8.94 14.02
C LYS A 189 -12.39 8.86 13.18
N ASN A 190 -12.81 10.02 12.69
CA ASN A 190 -13.81 10.14 11.63
C ASN A 190 -13.26 11.14 10.61
N ALA A 191 -13.32 10.77 9.34
CA ALA A 191 -12.87 11.58 8.22
C ALA A 191 -13.89 11.45 7.07
N GLU A 192 -14.14 12.56 6.37
CA GLU A 192 -15.06 12.65 5.25
C GLU A 192 -14.42 13.59 4.20
N PHE A 193 -14.21 13.10 3.01
CA PHE A 193 -13.61 13.80 1.88
C PHE A 193 -14.46 13.57 0.63
N GLY A 194 -14.82 14.64 -0.08
CA GLY A 194 -15.49 14.56 -1.38
C GLY A 194 -14.52 14.19 -2.52
N ASN A 195 -15.00 14.24 -3.73
CA ASN A 195 -14.16 14.08 -4.93
C ASN A 195 -13.04 15.13 -4.93
N PHE A 196 -11.84 14.73 -5.30
CA PHE A 196 -10.73 15.66 -5.29
C PHE A 196 -10.57 16.44 -6.59
N ASP A 197 -10.27 17.75 -6.46
CA ASP A 197 -9.93 18.60 -7.58
C ASP A 197 -8.68 18.11 -8.30
N VAL A 198 -8.66 18.20 -9.62
CA VAL A 198 -7.50 17.91 -10.49
C VAL A 198 -7.09 19.16 -11.24
N PRO A 199 -5.80 19.28 -11.69
CA PRO A 199 -5.37 20.41 -12.53
C PRO A 199 -6.07 20.40 -13.90
N ASP A 200 -6.25 21.56 -14.51
CA ASP A 200 -6.83 21.72 -15.84
C ASP A 200 -6.16 20.78 -16.89
N GLY A 201 -6.95 20.01 -17.62
CA GLY A 201 -6.49 19.04 -18.63
C GLY A 201 -5.87 17.76 -18.05
N ALA A 202 -6.15 17.42 -16.80
CA ALA A 202 -5.70 16.19 -16.19
C ALA A 202 -6.61 14.99 -16.57
N ILE A 203 -7.90 15.22 -16.82
CA ILE A 203 -8.82 14.22 -17.34
C ILE A 203 -8.71 14.23 -18.85
N MET A 204 -8.47 13.07 -19.46
CA MET A 204 -8.42 12.92 -20.91
C MET A 204 -9.78 12.37 -21.36
N HIS A 205 -10.53 13.20 -22.09
CA HIS A 205 -11.71 12.70 -22.81
C HIS A 205 -11.22 11.99 -24.07
N GLU A 206 -11.68 10.78 -24.34
CA GLU A 206 -11.44 10.15 -25.63
C GLU A 206 -12.18 10.95 -26.69
N GLU A 207 -11.43 11.59 -27.61
CA GLU A 207 -12.00 12.20 -28.81
C GLU A 207 -12.55 11.05 -29.66
N GLU A 208 -13.85 10.83 -29.68
CA GLU A 208 -14.49 9.96 -30.66
C GLU A 208 -14.13 10.47 -32.06
N GLU A 209 -13.29 9.74 -32.80
CA GLU A 209 -13.02 10.01 -34.22
C GLU A 209 -14.29 9.83 -35.04
N HIS A 210 -15.16 10.82 -35.04
CA HIS A 210 -16.25 10.91 -35.99
C HIS A 210 -15.67 11.01 -37.41
N HIS A 211 -15.61 9.89 -38.10
CA HIS A 211 -15.36 9.86 -39.54
C HIS A 211 -16.55 10.45 -40.31
N ASP A 212 -16.71 11.77 -40.28
CA ASP A 212 -17.61 12.46 -41.19
C ASP A 212 -16.90 12.80 -42.49
N GLU A 213 -17.11 11.99 -43.52
CA GLU A 213 -17.01 12.40 -44.92
C GLU A 213 -18.33 13.09 -45.29
N ASP A 214 -18.50 14.42 -44.98
CA ASP A 214 -19.24 15.32 -45.86
C ASP A 214 -19.33 16.75 -45.27
N GLU A 215 -19.26 17.69 -46.17
CA GLU A 215 -19.00 19.13 -46.16
C GLU A 215 -20.00 19.98 -45.36
N ASP A 216 -19.46 21.06 -44.76
CA ASP A 216 -20.15 22.32 -44.39
C ASP A 216 -21.07 22.34 -43.14
N HIS A 217 -20.53 22.07 -41.94
CA HIS A 217 -21.10 22.63 -40.71
C HIS A 217 -20.17 23.63 -40.09
N GLU A 218 -20.70 24.79 -39.68
CA GLU A 218 -20.01 25.83 -38.92
C GLU A 218 -19.54 25.22 -37.60
N GLU A 219 -18.25 25.28 -37.31
CA GLU A 219 -17.63 24.83 -36.08
C GLU A 219 -18.28 25.57 -34.88
N GLU A 220 -19.31 25.03 -34.28
CA GLU A 220 -19.62 25.33 -32.90
C GLU A 220 -18.64 24.52 -32.05
N GLU A 221 -17.68 25.22 -31.44
CA GLU A 221 -16.77 24.68 -30.46
C GLU A 221 -17.61 24.17 -29.28
N HIS A 222 -17.92 22.86 -29.23
CA HIS A 222 -18.36 22.21 -28.02
C HIS A 222 -17.18 22.22 -27.05
N HIS A 223 -17.17 23.20 -26.16
CA HIS A 223 -16.34 23.17 -24.99
C HIS A 223 -17.03 22.23 -24.00
N ASP A 224 -16.65 20.97 -23.99
CA ASP A 224 -16.84 20.12 -22.81
C ASP A 224 -16.09 20.82 -21.69
N GLU A 225 -16.80 21.40 -20.74
CA GLU A 225 -16.20 22.03 -19.58
C GLU A 225 -15.59 20.89 -18.74
N ASP A 226 -14.23 20.75 -18.73
CA ASP A 226 -13.52 19.88 -17.79
C ASP A 226 -14.15 20.07 -16.40
N GLU A 227 -14.70 19.04 -15.79
CA GLU A 227 -15.38 19.12 -14.49
C GLU A 227 -14.45 19.61 -13.38
N GLY A 228 -13.13 19.54 -13.58
CA GLY A 228 -12.11 20.04 -12.68
C GLY A 228 -11.91 19.17 -11.43
N PHE A 229 -12.60 18.05 -11.31
CA PHE A 229 -12.43 17.04 -10.25
C PHE A 229 -12.46 15.63 -10.85
N LEU A 230 -11.95 14.65 -10.12
CA LEU A 230 -12.04 13.24 -10.47
C LEU A 230 -13.29 12.64 -9.82
N ALA A 231 -14.25 12.17 -10.64
CA ALA A 231 -15.44 11.49 -10.17
C ALA A 231 -15.09 10.22 -9.37
N ASN A 232 -15.98 9.77 -8.50
CA ASN A 232 -15.78 8.57 -7.66
C ASN A 232 -14.43 8.52 -6.92
N SER A 233 -13.92 9.67 -6.48
CA SER A 233 -12.69 9.77 -5.70
C SER A 233 -12.89 10.20 -4.25
N ASP A 234 -14.12 10.21 -3.79
CA ASP A 234 -14.53 10.53 -2.43
C ASP A 234 -14.17 9.40 -1.44
N TYR A 235 -14.14 9.75 -0.16
CA TYR A 235 -13.64 8.85 0.86
C TYR A 235 -14.18 9.17 2.24
N GLU A 236 -14.67 8.14 2.95
CA GLU A 236 -15.09 8.22 4.35
C GLU A 236 -14.37 7.16 5.19
N LEU A 237 -13.98 7.52 6.41
CA LEU A 237 -13.34 6.61 7.35
C LEU A 237 -13.86 6.83 8.77
N GLU A 238 -14.28 5.75 9.42
CA GLU A 238 -14.46 5.70 10.87
C GLU A 238 -13.57 4.61 11.47
N SER A 239 -12.79 4.93 12.50
CA SER A 239 -11.98 3.93 13.21
C SER A 239 -12.08 4.08 14.71
N THR A 240 -12.12 2.96 15.42
CA THR A 240 -12.13 2.87 16.88
C THR A 240 -11.16 1.79 17.35
N ASN A 241 -10.19 2.18 18.21
CA ASN A 241 -9.25 1.25 18.80
C ASN A 241 -9.31 1.35 20.33
N ILE A 242 -9.46 0.22 21.00
CA ILE A 242 -9.51 0.13 22.47
C ILE A 242 -8.50 -0.92 22.94
N GLY A 243 -7.61 -0.53 23.85
CA GLY A 243 -6.61 -1.44 24.42
C GLY A 243 -6.52 -1.34 25.93
N ILE A 244 -6.24 -2.48 26.54
CA ILE A 244 -5.94 -2.58 27.97
C ILE A 244 -4.70 -3.45 28.12
N SER A 245 -3.72 -2.95 28.89
CA SER A 245 -2.53 -3.74 29.24
C SER A 245 -2.17 -3.63 30.73
N LYS A 246 -1.39 -4.60 31.17
CA LYS A 246 -0.79 -4.60 32.49
C LYS A 246 0.68 -4.95 32.40
N THR A 247 1.50 -4.14 33.05
CA THR A 247 2.95 -4.26 33.07
C THR A 247 3.45 -4.66 34.47
N GLY A 248 4.68 -5.08 34.57
CA GLY A 248 5.37 -5.38 35.81
C GLY A 248 6.76 -5.97 35.57
N ASP A 249 7.48 -6.32 36.65
CA ASP A 249 8.80 -6.97 36.57
C ASP A 249 8.77 -8.33 35.80
N TRP A 250 7.58 -8.94 35.70
CA TRP A 250 7.36 -10.19 34.98
C TRP A 250 7.22 -10.00 33.47
N GLY A 251 7.07 -8.77 32.98
CA GLY A 251 6.82 -8.39 31.60
C GLY A 251 5.52 -7.63 31.45
N TYR A 252 4.77 -7.89 30.37
CA TYR A 252 3.46 -7.28 30.13
C TYR A 252 2.49 -8.28 29.48
N PHE A 253 1.20 -7.96 29.58
CA PHE A 253 0.09 -8.63 28.90
C PHE A 253 -0.95 -7.58 28.52
N GLY A 254 -1.47 -7.64 27.31
CA GLY A 254 -2.53 -6.73 26.85
C GLY A 254 -3.44 -7.37 25.83
N ILE A 255 -4.60 -6.76 25.69
CA ILE A 255 -5.66 -7.10 24.73
C ILE A 255 -6.11 -5.80 24.08
N SER A 256 -6.34 -5.79 22.77
CA SER A 256 -7.00 -4.70 22.06
C SER A 256 -8.05 -5.21 21.09
N VAL A 257 -9.05 -4.37 20.86
CA VAL A 257 -10.04 -4.51 19.79
C VAL A 257 -9.91 -3.28 18.91
N LYS A 258 -9.86 -3.49 17.61
CA LYS A 258 -9.80 -2.46 16.59
C LYS A 258 -10.96 -2.70 15.62
N SER A 259 -11.67 -1.63 15.26
CA SER A 259 -12.72 -1.64 14.23
C SER A 259 -12.44 -0.52 13.26
N LEU A 260 -12.56 -0.79 11.96
CA LEU A 260 -12.38 0.16 10.89
C LEU A 260 -13.54 -0.02 9.90
N GLU A 261 -14.27 1.05 9.68
CA GLU A 261 -15.28 1.19 8.63
C GLU A 261 -14.80 2.24 7.62
N ASN A 262 -14.87 1.91 6.34
CA ASN A 262 -14.42 2.78 5.26
C ASN A 262 -15.41 2.71 4.10
N MET A 263 -15.67 3.85 3.46
CA MET A 263 -16.31 3.92 2.15
C MET A 263 -15.39 4.71 1.23
N HIS A 264 -15.15 4.23 0.03
CA HIS A 264 -14.39 4.96 -0.98
C HIS A 264 -14.97 4.74 -2.36
N GLY A 265 -14.94 5.81 -3.17
CA GLY A 265 -15.28 5.74 -4.57
C GLY A 265 -14.20 5.03 -5.38
N ILE A 266 -14.61 4.40 -6.47
CA ILE A 266 -13.74 3.73 -7.45
C ILE A 266 -13.76 4.59 -8.71
N PRO A 267 -12.71 5.40 -8.95
CA PRO A 267 -12.72 6.44 -9.99
C PRO A 267 -12.61 5.89 -11.41
N PHE A 268 -12.30 4.64 -11.57
CA PHE A 268 -12.22 3.98 -12.85
C PHE A 268 -12.68 2.54 -12.71
N HIS A 269 -13.59 2.16 -13.60
CA HIS A 269 -14.13 0.81 -13.68
C HIS A 269 -14.43 0.53 -15.15
N GLY A 270 -13.97 -0.58 -15.69
CA GLY A 270 -14.25 -0.94 -17.08
C GLY A 270 -15.74 -1.17 -17.27
N GLU A 271 -16.34 -0.58 -18.30
CA GLU A 271 -17.72 -0.84 -18.65
C GLU A 271 -17.81 -2.11 -19.51
N GLU A 272 -18.74 -3.00 -19.21
CA GLU A 272 -19.18 -4.05 -20.14
C GLU A 272 -19.99 -3.40 -21.30
N HIS A 273 -19.32 -2.75 -22.25
CA HIS A 273 -19.99 -2.27 -23.46
C HIS A 273 -20.17 -3.41 -24.45
N GLY A 274 -21.24 -4.15 -24.34
CA GLY A 274 -21.82 -4.90 -25.45
C GLY A 274 -22.27 -3.89 -26.51
N HIS A 275 -21.43 -3.61 -27.52
CA HIS A 275 -21.87 -2.95 -28.74
C HIS A 275 -22.83 -3.88 -29.47
N ASP A 276 -24.11 -3.80 -29.16
CA ASP A 276 -25.14 -4.29 -30.05
C ASP A 276 -25.04 -3.49 -31.36
N GLU A 277 -24.42 -4.07 -32.40
CA GLU A 277 -24.55 -3.61 -33.78
C GLU A 277 -26.04 -3.62 -34.16
N HIS A 278 -26.75 -2.57 -33.80
CA HIS A 278 -28.09 -2.33 -34.34
C HIS A 278 -27.96 -2.06 -35.83
N GLY A 279 -28.37 -3.06 -36.62
CA GLY A 279 -28.44 -3.00 -38.07
C GLY A 279 -29.22 -1.77 -38.53
N GLU A 280 -28.71 -1.15 -39.61
CA GLU A 280 -29.27 -0.03 -40.33
C GLU A 280 -30.78 -0.22 -40.60
N GLU A 281 -31.66 0.33 -39.78
CA GLU A 281 -33.06 0.63 -40.12
C GLU A 281 -33.29 2.12 -39.99
N ASP A 282 -33.67 2.72 -41.14
CA ASP A 282 -34.05 4.11 -41.33
C ASP A 282 -35.07 4.57 -40.27
N HIS A 283 -34.66 5.45 -39.34
CA HIS A 283 -35.56 6.17 -38.47
C HIS A 283 -35.52 7.68 -38.70
N ASP A 284 -36.72 8.23 -38.86
CA ASP A 284 -37.05 9.64 -39.10
C ASP A 284 -36.58 10.56 -37.96
N GLU A 285 -36.18 11.75 -38.34
CA GLU A 285 -35.77 12.89 -37.50
C GLU A 285 -36.81 13.18 -36.40
N ASP A 286 -36.55 12.78 -35.17
CA ASP A 286 -37.20 13.35 -33.98
C ASP A 286 -36.08 13.87 -33.03
N GLU A 287 -36.33 15.09 -32.51
CA GLU A 287 -35.46 15.86 -31.66
C GLU A 287 -35.03 15.02 -30.43
N HIS A 288 -33.82 14.49 -30.39
CA HIS A 288 -33.22 13.94 -29.16
C HIS A 288 -32.86 15.11 -28.25
N GLU A 289 -33.53 15.23 -27.13
CA GLU A 289 -33.03 16.00 -25.99
C GLU A 289 -31.74 15.31 -25.54
N GLU A 290 -30.65 16.05 -25.49
CA GLU A 290 -29.35 15.58 -24.98
C GLU A 290 -29.54 15.17 -23.50
N GLU A 291 -29.63 13.88 -23.22
CA GLU A 291 -29.58 13.37 -21.87
C GLU A 291 -28.12 13.47 -21.44
N GLU A 292 -27.82 14.34 -20.47
CA GLU A 292 -26.54 14.38 -19.79
C GLU A 292 -26.34 12.98 -19.16
N HIS A 293 -25.40 12.17 -19.66
CA HIS A 293 -25.00 10.93 -19.02
C HIS A 293 -24.31 11.31 -17.70
N GLU A 294 -25.03 11.21 -16.58
CA GLU A 294 -24.40 11.29 -15.25
C GLU A 294 -23.51 10.06 -15.10
N GLU A 295 -22.21 10.26 -14.78
CA GLU A 295 -21.28 9.17 -14.51
C GLU A 295 -21.82 8.27 -13.40
N GLU A 296 -21.85 6.95 -13.64
CA GLU A 296 -22.32 5.97 -12.65
C GLU A 296 -21.50 6.06 -11.35
N ARG A 297 -22.21 6.04 -10.23
CA ARG A 297 -21.59 6.05 -8.91
C ARG A 297 -21.11 4.66 -8.54
N ILE A 298 -19.77 4.43 -8.56
CA ILE A 298 -19.14 3.18 -8.17
C ILE A 298 -18.37 3.39 -6.87
N PHE A 299 -18.57 2.51 -5.89
CA PHE A 299 -17.91 2.64 -4.59
C PHE A 299 -17.78 1.31 -3.86
N ALA A 300 -16.81 1.21 -2.97
CA ALA A 300 -16.66 0.08 -2.07
C ALA A 300 -16.84 0.50 -0.61
N THR A 301 -17.40 -0.41 0.19
CA THR A 301 -17.50 -0.28 1.65
C THR A 301 -16.71 -1.39 2.33
N THR A 302 -15.94 -1.02 3.35
CA THR A 302 -15.12 -1.95 4.13
C THR A 302 -15.59 -1.99 5.57
N ASP A 303 -15.65 -3.19 6.15
CA ASP A 303 -15.83 -3.45 7.58
C ASP A 303 -14.71 -4.40 8.03
N SER A 304 -13.90 -3.97 9.01
CA SER A 304 -12.77 -4.76 9.53
C SER A 304 -12.72 -4.73 11.04
N ASP A 305 -12.78 -5.92 11.64
CA ASP A 305 -12.63 -6.12 13.06
C ASP A 305 -11.38 -6.95 13.39
N LYS A 306 -10.56 -6.47 14.33
CA LYS A 306 -9.34 -7.14 14.78
C LYS A 306 -9.32 -7.30 16.29
N LEU A 307 -9.03 -8.52 16.76
CA LEU A 307 -8.74 -8.81 18.16
C LEU A 307 -7.26 -9.14 18.33
N ASP A 308 -6.52 -8.32 19.07
CA ASP A 308 -5.12 -8.57 19.38
C ASP A 308 -4.92 -8.98 20.84
N ILE A 309 -4.08 -10.00 21.07
CA ILE A 309 -3.54 -10.36 22.37
C ILE A 309 -2.02 -10.38 22.28
N LYS A 310 -1.34 -9.55 23.08
CA LYS A 310 0.12 -9.46 23.08
C LYS A 310 0.69 -9.45 24.47
N GLY A 311 1.89 -9.99 24.60
CA GLY A 311 2.60 -9.90 25.86
C GLY A 311 4.05 -10.38 25.76
N SER A 312 4.77 -10.14 26.87
CA SER A 312 6.13 -10.62 27.08
C SER A 312 6.26 -11.15 28.50
N TYR A 313 6.90 -12.29 28.65
CA TYR A 313 7.18 -12.87 29.96
C TYR A 313 8.68 -12.95 30.20
N ASN A 314 9.17 -12.24 31.20
CA ASN A 314 10.57 -12.23 31.63
C ASN A 314 10.92 -13.52 32.38
N VAL A 315 11.74 -14.38 31.77
CA VAL A 315 12.16 -15.66 32.36
C VAL A 315 13.35 -15.47 33.32
N ASN A 316 14.19 -14.43 33.08
CA ASN A 316 15.40 -14.14 33.82
C ASN A 316 16.41 -15.33 33.89
N GLY A 317 16.39 -16.20 32.88
CA GLY A 317 17.29 -17.35 32.78
C GLY A 317 18.60 -17.00 32.08
N SER A 318 19.63 -17.83 32.26
CA SER A 318 20.94 -17.59 31.65
C SER A 318 20.99 -17.84 30.14
N LEU A 319 20.06 -18.61 29.60
CA LEU A 319 19.93 -18.92 28.17
C LEU A 319 18.72 -18.22 27.55
N LEU A 320 17.60 -18.17 28.25
CA LEU A 320 16.34 -17.58 27.81
C LEU A 320 16.04 -16.38 28.71
N SER A 321 15.95 -15.20 28.15
CA SER A 321 15.67 -13.94 28.87
C SER A 321 14.20 -13.62 28.94
N ALA A 322 13.47 -13.77 27.83
CA ALA A 322 12.04 -13.52 27.76
C ALA A 322 11.37 -14.37 26.67
N ILE A 323 10.06 -14.51 26.76
CA ILE A 323 9.19 -15.08 25.74
C ILE A 323 8.15 -14.03 25.41
N ASP A 324 8.15 -13.56 24.14
CA ASP A 324 7.10 -12.73 23.62
C ASP A 324 6.06 -13.60 22.92
N TYR A 325 4.81 -13.23 23.03
CA TYR A 325 3.70 -13.92 22.38
C TYR A 325 2.70 -12.92 21.80
N SER A 326 2.11 -13.31 20.68
CA SER A 326 1.07 -12.55 19.98
C SER A 326 0.00 -13.48 19.45
N PHE A 327 -1.22 -12.99 19.42
CA PHE A 327 -2.36 -13.60 18.72
C PHE A 327 -3.16 -12.49 18.10
N ARG A 328 -3.60 -12.68 16.86
CA ARG A 328 -4.54 -11.83 16.14
C ARG A 328 -5.63 -12.69 15.53
N ASP A 329 -6.85 -12.22 15.61
CA ASP A 329 -8.00 -12.69 14.87
C ASP A 329 -8.53 -11.51 14.06
N THR A 330 -8.76 -11.71 12.77
CA THR A 330 -9.18 -10.66 11.82
C THR A 330 -10.39 -11.16 11.06
N ASP A 331 -11.42 -10.34 11.00
CA ASP A 331 -12.60 -10.49 10.15
C ASP A 331 -12.67 -9.25 9.27
N TYR A 332 -12.55 -9.42 7.95
CA TYR A 332 -12.47 -8.33 6.98
C TYR A 332 -13.43 -8.60 5.82
N VAL A 333 -14.28 -7.63 5.53
CA VAL A 333 -15.21 -7.66 4.39
C VAL A 333 -15.15 -6.33 3.64
N LEU A 334 -15.01 -6.41 2.32
CA LEU A 334 -15.17 -5.29 1.40
C LEU A 334 -16.30 -5.62 0.42
N ILE A 335 -17.21 -4.69 0.20
CA ILE A 335 -18.32 -4.83 -0.74
C ILE A 335 -18.22 -3.70 -1.77
N GLU A 336 -18.03 -4.08 -3.01
CA GLU A 336 -18.07 -3.21 -4.17
C GLU A 336 -19.47 -3.20 -4.77
N GLN A 337 -19.93 -2.03 -5.19
CA GLN A 337 -21.30 -1.87 -5.67
C GLN A 337 -21.47 -0.60 -6.50
N HIS A 338 -22.42 -0.67 -7.44
CA HIS A 338 -22.94 0.47 -8.19
C HIS A 338 -24.10 1.09 -7.44
N ALA A 339 -24.25 2.42 -7.46
CA ALA A 339 -25.41 3.07 -6.89
C ALA A 339 -26.61 2.85 -7.83
N GLU A 340 -27.70 2.33 -7.28
CA GLU A 340 -28.96 2.27 -8.02
C GLU A 340 -29.43 3.69 -8.34
N GLU A 341 -29.66 4.02 -9.62
CA GLU A 341 -30.42 5.21 -9.99
C GLU A 341 -31.82 5.13 -9.35
N GLU A 342 -32.22 6.14 -8.55
CA GLU A 342 -33.60 6.32 -8.13
C GLU A 342 -34.46 6.65 -9.37
N GLY A 343 -34.68 5.64 -10.24
CA GLY A 343 -35.48 5.75 -11.43
C GLY A 343 -36.89 6.25 -11.07
N HIS A 344 -37.32 7.31 -11.71
CA HIS A 344 -38.70 7.74 -11.72
C HIS A 344 -39.52 6.60 -12.31
N HIS A 345 -40.12 5.76 -11.46
CA HIS A 345 -41.19 4.86 -11.85
C HIS A 345 -42.41 5.69 -12.29
N ASP A 346 -42.45 6.06 -13.54
CA ASP A 346 -43.72 6.37 -14.20
C ASP A 346 -44.35 5.04 -14.67
N GLU A 347 -45.45 4.67 -14.01
CA GLU A 347 -46.24 3.48 -14.30
C GLU A 347 -46.74 3.54 -15.77
N GLU A 348 -46.47 2.46 -16.50
CA GLU A 348 -47.03 1.99 -17.77
C GLU A 348 -46.04 2.03 -18.98
N GLU A 349 -45.33 0.91 -19.20
CA GLU A 349 -45.44 0.10 -20.43
C GLU A 349 -44.43 -1.04 -20.37
N ASP A 350 -44.89 -2.28 -20.67
CA ASP A 350 -44.12 -3.50 -20.78
C ASP A 350 -43.05 -3.39 -21.93
N HIS A 351 -41.84 -3.04 -21.62
CA HIS A 351 -40.67 -3.37 -22.43
C HIS A 351 -39.79 -4.31 -21.61
N ASP A 352 -39.49 -5.48 -22.16
CA ASP A 352 -38.52 -6.41 -21.67
C ASP A 352 -37.11 -5.74 -21.79
N GLU A 353 -36.76 -4.88 -20.82
CA GLU A 353 -35.39 -4.40 -20.65
C GLU A 353 -34.55 -5.53 -19.99
N HIS A 354 -33.78 -6.21 -20.79
CA HIS A 354 -32.68 -7.05 -20.34
C HIS A 354 -31.45 -6.13 -20.02
N GLY A 355 -31.60 -5.19 -19.07
CA GLY A 355 -30.47 -4.58 -18.40
C GLY A 355 -29.96 -5.60 -17.37
N HIS A 356 -28.79 -6.13 -17.51
CA HIS A 356 -28.15 -6.89 -16.46
C HIS A 356 -27.73 -5.88 -15.37
N GLU A 357 -28.57 -5.73 -14.30
CA GLU A 357 -28.13 -5.07 -13.08
C GLU A 357 -26.99 -5.90 -12.50
N GLU A 358 -25.76 -5.39 -12.58
CA GLU A 358 -24.60 -6.00 -11.93
C GLU A 358 -24.79 -5.93 -10.42
N GLY A 359 -24.94 -7.09 -9.79
CA GLY A 359 -25.07 -7.20 -8.34
C GLY A 359 -23.74 -6.88 -7.62
N PRO A 360 -23.77 -6.57 -6.31
CA PRO A 360 -22.57 -6.25 -5.57
C PRO A 360 -21.58 -7.42 -5.54
N THR A 361 -20.28 -7.10 -5.57
CA THR A 361 -19.18 -8.06 -5.36
C THR A 361 -18.64 -7.95 -3.95
N THR A 362 -18.55 -9.07 -3.25
CA THR A 362 -18.08 -9.16 -1.85
C THR A 362 -16.75 -9.87 -1.79
N PHE A 363 -15.76 -9.19 -1.24
CA PHE A 363 -14.43 -9.71 -0.93
C PHE A 363 -14.32 -9.92 0.58
N ALA A 364 -14.00 -11.13 1.01
CA ALA A 364 -13.86 -11.45 2.42
C ALA A 364 -12.50 -12.10 2.73
N ASN A 365 -11.96 -11.80 3.90
CA ASN A 365 -10.74 -12.41 4.42
C ASN A 365 -10.88 -12.66 5.92
N ASP A 366 -10.99 -13.93 6.30
CA ASP A 366 -10.99 -14.39 7.69
C ASP A 366 -9.62 -14.98 8.04
N ALA A 367 -8.97 -14.48 9.09
CA ALA A 367 -7.64 -14.96 9.42
C ALA A 367 -7.35 -15.00 10.91
N SER A 368 -6.58 -15.99 11.33
CA SER A 368 -6.00 -16.03 12.67
C SER A 368 -4.48 -16.25 12.62
N GLU A 369 -3.73 -15.54 13.46
CA GLU A 369 -2.27 -15.63 13.55
C GLU A 369 -1.81 -15.76 14.99
N PHE A 370 -0.90 -16.69 15.25
CA PHE A 370 -0.25 -16.88 16.55
C PHE A 370 1.27 -16.88 16.43
N GLY A 371 1.94 -16.02 17.20
CA GLY A 371 3.39 -15.85 17.22
C GLY A 371 4.02 -16.12 18.60
N LEU A 372 5.18 -16.74 18.61
CA LEU A 372 6.07 -16.88 19.79
C LEU A 372 7.49 -16.47 19.41
N THR A 373 8.09 -15.59 20.22
CA THR A 373 9.50 -15.21 20.11
C THR A 373 10.23 -15.56 21.40
N PHE A 374 11.22 -16.41 21.33
CA PHE A 374 12.12 -16.76 22.42
C PHE A 374 13.35 -15.86 22.36
N ASN A 375 13.47 -14.91 23.27
CA ASN A 375 14.63 -14.03 23.39
C ASN A 375 15.75 -14.76 24.15
N LEU A 376 16.80 -15.12 23.43
CA LEU A 376 17.93 -15.88 23.96
C LEU A 376 19.09 -14.96 24.37
N ALA A 377 19.97 -15.47 25.22
CA ALA A 377 21.17 -14.74 25.62
C ALA A 377 22.09 -14.43 24.43
N GLY A 378 22.70 -13.25 24.41
CA GLY A 378 23.66 -12.83 23.36
C GLY A 378 22.97 -12.35 22.09
N ASN A 379 21.86 -11.64 22.22
CA ASN A 379 21.09 -11.02 21.13
C ASN A 379 20.68 -12.06 20.07
N GLN A 380 20.13 -13.17 20.50
CA GLN A 380 19.61 -14.21 19.63
C GLN A 380 18.11 -14.34 19.86
N LYS A 381 17.37 -14.64 18.79
CA LYS A 381 15.92 -14.87 18.82
C LYS A 381 15.58 -16.14 18.07
N PHE A 382 14.64 -16.88 18.59
CA PHE A 382 14.00 -17.98 17.87
C PHE A 382 12.51 -17.69 17.79
N VAL A 383 11.96 -17.75 16.58
CA VAL A 383 10.57 -17.37 16.28
C VAL A 383 9.82 -18.59 15.79
N ILE A 384 8.58 -18.74 16.26
CA ILE A 384 7.56 -19.64 15.71
C ILE A 384 6.35 -18.79 15.39
N ASN A 385 5.81 -18.92 14.20
CA ASN A 385 4.57 -18.27 13.79
C ASN A 385 3.70 -19.30 13.07
N VAL A 386 2.41 -19.26 13.31
CA VAL A 386 1.40 -20.05 12.58
C VAL A 386 0.24 -19.14 12.26
N ALA A 387 -0.27 -19.25 11.03
CA ALA A 387 -1.42 -18.51 10.56
C ALA A 387 -2.32 -19.40 9.72
N ASP A 388 -3.61 -19.14 9.82
CA ASP A 388 -4.69 -19.75 9.05
C ASP A 388 -5.49 -18.60 8.42
N GLU A 389 -5.82 -18.68 7.14
CA GLU A 389 -6.45 -17.63 6.38
C GLU A 389 -7.41 -18.23 5.34
N GLU A 390 -8.61 -17.66 5.22
CA GLU A 390 -9.57 -17.96 4.17
C GLU A 390 -9.93 -16.68 3.42
N SER A 391 -9.66 -16.65 2.11
CA SER A 391 -9.98 -15.56 1.21
C SER A 391 -11.06 -15.99 0.23
N SER A 392 -12.06 -15.14 -0.01
CA SER A 392 -13.17 -15.45 -0.93
C SER A 392 -13.68 -14.21 -1.65
N VAL A 393 -14.17 -14.42 -2.88
CA VAL A 393 -14.83 -13.41 -3.71
C VAL A 393 -16.17 -13.97 -4.15
N PHE A 394 -17.25 -13.21 -3.93
CA PHE A 394 -18.63 -13.61 -4.29
C PHE A 394 -19.36 -12.42 -4.90
N GLY A 395 -20.09 -12.64 -5.95
CA GLY A 395 -20.91 -11.60 -6.60
C GLY A 395 -20.74 -11.61 -8.11
N ALA A 396 -21.11 -10.52 -8.76
CA ALA A 396 -21.09 -10.38 -10.20
C ALA A 396 -19.68 -10.54 -10.79
N GLU A 397 -18.68 -9.93 -10.14
CA GLU A 397 -17.28 -9.99 -10.56
C GLU A 397 -16.47 -11.03 -9.77
N SER A 398 -17.05 -12.21 -9.52
CA SER A 398 -16.36 -13.26 -8.77
C SER A 398 -15.26 -13.90 -9.60
N PHE A 399 -14.04 -13.40 -9.54
CA PHE A 399 -12.87 -13.87 -10.29
C PHE A 399 -12.06 -14.97 -9.58
N MET A 400 -12.41 -15.35 -8.36
CA MET A 400 -11.67 -16.38 -7.62
C MET A 400 -12.58 -17.14 -6.64
N ASN A 401 -12.58 -18.46 -6.73
CA ASN A 401 -13.23 -19.31 -5.75
C ASN A 401 -12.56 -19.21 -4.36
N PRO A 402 -13.23 -19.56 -3.26
CA PRO A 402 -12.65 -19.54 -1.93
C PRO A 402 -11.33 -20.32 -1.84
N VAL A 403 -10.33 -19.71 -1.21
CA VAL A 403 -8.97 -20.26 -1.03
C VAL A 403 -8.63 -20.26 0.45
N THR A 404 -8.19 -21.43 0.97
CA THR A 404 -7.63 -21.53 2.32
C THR A 404 -6.11 -21.58 2.26
N SER A 405 -5.44 -20.93 3.22
CA SER A 405 -3.99 -20.87 3.34
C SER A 405 -3.54 -21.14 4.77
N ASP A 406 -2.75 -22.19 4.98
CA ASP A 406 -2.10 -22.51 6.26
C ASP A 406 -0.62 -22.15 6.19
N GLU A 407 -0.11 -21.38 7.14
CA GLU A 407 1.29 -20.96 7.20
C GLU A 407 1.96 -21.40 8.50
N THR A 408 3.14 -21.98 8.42
CA THR A 408 3.97 -22.33 9.58
C THR A 408 5.39 -21.87 9.38
N THR A 409 5.89 -21.04 10.29
CA THR A 409 7.21 -20.43 10.25
C THR A 409 8.09 -20.83 11.43
N PHE A 410 9.36 -21.06 11.14
CA PHE A 410 10.45 -21.15 12.11
C PHE A 410 11.58 -20.21 11.72
N GLY A 411 11.94 -19.27 12.62
CA GLY A 411 12.99 -18.29 12.38
C GLY A 411 14.08 -18.33 13.46
N TYR A 412 15.33 -18.10 13.06
CA TYR A 412 16.44 -17.88 13.98
C TYR A 412 17.23 -16.66 13.57
N PHE A 413 17.50 -15.76 14.51
CA PHE A 413 18.19 -14.50 14.29
C PHE A 413 19.27 -14.28 15.34
N SER A 414 20.37 -13.66 14.94
CA SER A 414 21.50 -13.41 15.83
C SER A 414 22.22 -12.14 15.42
N THR A 415 22.32 -11.18 16.34
CA THR A 415 23.17 -9.99 16.22
C THR A 415 24.38 -10.14 17.11
N LYS A 416 25.58 -9.91 16.58
CA LYS A 416 26.84 -9.97 17.32
C LYS A 416 27.67 -8.72 17.09
N ASP A 417 27.94 -8.02 18.18
CA ASP A 417 28.84 -6.87 18.23
C ASP A 417 30.26 -7.33 18.57
N TYR A 418 31.21 -7.02 17.69
CA TYR A 418 32.64 -7.23 17.84
C TYR A 418 33.42 -5.92 18.00
N GLY A 419 32.75 -4.84 18.38
CA GLY A 419 33.27 -3.51 18.59
C GLY A 419 33.34 -2.65 17.33
N GLN A 420 34.17 -2.94 16.36
CA GLN A 420 34.21 -2.23 15.06
C GLN A 420 33.35 -2.90 13.98
N TYR A 421 32.78 -4.05 14.28
CA TYR A 421 31.98 -4.84 13.37
C TYR A 421 30.71 -5.28 14.10
N VAL A 422 29.58 -5.13 13.45
CA VAL A 422 28.33 -5.77 13.86
C VAL A 422 27.93 -6.74 12.76
N LEU A 423 27.63 -7.97 13.15
CA LEU A 423 27.21 -9.05 12.25
C LEU A 423 25.79 -9.47 12.62
N ASP A 424 24.86 -9.36 11.67
CA ASP A 424 23.52 -9.90 11.76
C ASP A 424 23.38 -11.13 10.88
N LEU A 425 22.71 -12.14 11.40
CA LEU A 425 22.43 -13.39 10.69
C LEU A 425 20.94 -13.74 10.88
N GLY A 426 20.25 -14.07 9.80
CA GLY A 426 18.89 -14.58 9.78
C GLY A 426 18.80 -15.90 9.03
N LEU A 427 18.01 -16.81 9.55
CA LEU A 427 17.60 -18.04 8.88
C LEU A 427 16.12 -18.26 9.15
N ARG A 428 15.34 -18.54 8.11
CA ARG A 428 13.90 -18.75 8.19
C ARG A 428 13.52 -19.96 7.35
N PHE A 429 12.59 -20.73 7.86
CA PHE A 429 11.90 -21.78 7.16
C PHE A 429 10.40 -21.52 7.26
N ASP A 430 9.71 -21.53 6.13
CA ASP A 430 8.27 -21.35 6.03
C ASP A 430 7.68 -22.52 5.25
N ARG A 431 6.61 -23.08 5.77
CA ARG A 431 5.73 -24.00 5.07
C ARG A 431 4.40 -23.33 4.84
N ILE A 432 3.98 -23.27 3.58
CA ILE A 432 2.73 -22.66 3.15
C ILE A 432 1.94 -23.70 2.38
N ASP A 433 0.76 -24.04 2.88
CA ASP A 433 -0.18 -24.95 2.22
C ASP A 433 -1.38 -24.09 1.74
N ARG A 434 -1.76 -24.19 0.45
CA ARG A 434 -2.89 -23.48 -0.15
C ARG A 434 -3.81 -24.47 -0.84
N SER A 435 -5.13 -24.39 -0.55
CA SER A 435 -6.17 -25.20 -1.18
C SER A 435 -7.20 -24.28 -1.82
N GLY A 436 -7.46 -24.47 -3.09
CA GLY A 436 -8.37 -23.66 -3.88
C GLY A 436 -8.92 -24.42 -5.09
N SER A 437 -9.76 -23.78 -5.87
CA SER A 437 -10.31 -24.36 -7.10
C SER A 437 -10.41 -23.31 -8.20
N VAL A 438 -10.42 -23.76 -9.43
CA VAL A 438 -10.65 -22.96 -10.64
C VAL A 438 -11.86 -23.56 -11.36
N THR A 439 -12.81 -22.71 -11.72
CA THR A 439 -13.98 -23.08 -12.52
C THR A 439 -13.72 -22.58 -13.94
N GLU A 440 -13.73 -23.48 -14.93
CA GLU A 440 -13.60 -23.11 -16.32
C GLU A 440 -14.99 -22.72 -16.84
N SER A 441 -15.12 -21.56 -17.53
CA SER A 441 -16.34 -21.21 -18.26
C SER A 441 -16.54 -22.22 -19.41
N GLU A 442 -17.76 -22.73 -19.60
CA GLU A 442 -18.03 -23.61 -20.76
C GLU A 442 -18.12 -22.74 -22.03
N GLU A 443 -17.31 -23.08 -23.04
CA GLU A 443 -17.48 -22.59 -24.41
C GLU A 443 -18.86 -23.01 -24.92
N HIS A 444 -19.75 -22.04 -25.16
CA HIS A 444 -21.05 -22.29 -25.81
C HIS A 444 -20.83 -22.80 -27.23
N HIS A 445 -20.72 -24.11 -27.42
CA HIS A 445 -20.88 -24.72 -28.73
C HIS A 445 -22.37 -24.67 -29.11
N GLU A 446 -22.76 -23.69 -29.90
CA GLU A 446 -24.05 -23.72 -30.61
C GLU A 446 -24.05 -24.87 -31.63
N GLU A 447 -24.49 -26.05 -31.21
CA GLU A 447 -24.96 -27.06 -32.20
C GLU A 447 -26.32 -26.61 -32.76
N GLU A 448 -26.34 -26.07 -33.98
CA GLU A 448 -27.57 -25.89 -34.74
C GLU A 448 -28.24 -27.27 -34.88
N GLU A 449 -29.41 -27.47 -34.26
CA GLU A 449 -30.66 -27.96 -34.81
C GLU A 449 -31.65 -28.46 -33.76
N HIS A 450 -32.88 -27.90 -33.88
CA HIS A 450 -34.17 -28.40 -33.43
C HIS A 450 -34.73 -27.92 -32.06
N HIS A 451 -35.70 -27.01 -32.24
CA HIS A 451 -36.80 -26.75 -31.32
C HIS A 451 -37.40 -28.02 -30.72
N ASP A 452 -37.31 -28.18 -29.43
CA ASP A 452 -38.34 -28.76 -28.57
C ASP A 452 -38.20 -28.15 -27.15
N GLU A 453 -39.30 -27.68 -26.61
CA GLU A 453 -39.41 -27.07 -25.26
C GLU A 453 -38.88 -28.03 -24.18
N GLU A 454 -37.66 -27.85 -23.70
CA GLU A 454 -37.19 -28.45 -22.45
C GLU A 454 -36.33 -27.43 -21.71
N GLU A 455 -36.54 -27.35 -20.41
CA GLU A 455 -35.98 -26.52 -19.38
C GLU A 455 -34.49 -26.18 -19.59
N HIS A 456 -34.17 -24.88 -19.63
CA HIS A 456 -32.80 -24.39 -19.58
C HIS A 456 -32.16 -24.89 -18.28
N HIS A 457 -31.33 -25.90 -18.36
CA HIS A 457 -30.34 -26.22 -17.33
C HIS A 457 -29.14 -25.30 -17.59
N GLU A 458 -28.88 -24.39 -16.71
CA GLU A 458 -27.57 -23.74 -16.62
C GLU A 458 -26.54 -24.86 -16.39
N GLU A 459 -25.72 -25.19 -17.37
CA GLU A 459 -24.61 -26.12 -17.21
C GLU A 459 -23.50 -25.33 -16.47
N GLU A 460 -23.29 -25.64 -15.16
CA GLU A 460 -22.21 -25.11 -14.37
C GLU A 460 -20.87 -25.61 -14.95
N GLY A 461 -19.92 -24.69 -15.23
CA GLY A 461 -18.59 -25.02 -15.74
C GLY A 461 -17.84 -26.08 -14.89
N GLU A 462 -16.86 -26.77 -15.46
CA GLU A 462 -16.11 -27.81 -14.75
C GLU A 462 -15.17 -27.19 -13.70
N THR A 463 -15.37 -27.49 -12.41
CA THR A 463 -14.53 -27.00 -11.31
C THR A 463 -13.42 -27.99 -10.98
N SER A 464 -12.17 -27.56 -11.11
CA SER A 464 -10.95 -28.28 -10.76
C SER A 464 -10.42 -27.86 -9.38
N TYR A 465 -10.13 -28.82 -8.48
CA TYR A 465 -9.62 -28.57 -7.13
C TYR A 465 -8.12 -28.84 -7.02
N PHE A 466 -7.42 -27.98 -6.31
CA PHE A 466 -5.96 -28.02 -6.15
C PHE A 466 -5.54 -27.88 -4.70
N ASP A 467 -4.54 -28.69 -4.28
CA ASP A 467 -3.80 -28.55 -3.04
C ASP A 467 -2.33 -28.28 -3.40
N LYS A 468 -1.79 -27.14 -2.95
CA LYS A 468 -0.42 -26.71 -3.22
C LYS A 468 0.34 -26.54 -1.89
N SER A 469 1.56 -27.06 -1.85
CA SER A 469 2.44 -26.95 -0.68
C SER A 469 3.79 -26.41 -1.10
N PHE A 470 4.28 -25.39 -0.38
CA PHE A 470 5.56 -24.73 -0.61
C PHE A 470 6.40 -24.78 0.68
N ASP A 471 7.63 -25.23 0.56
CA ASP A 471 8.63 -25.23 1.64
C ASP A 471 9.71 -24.20 1.28
N ASN A 472 9.73 -23.04 1.95
CA ASN A 472 10.62 -21.93 1.67
C ASN A 472 11.77 -21.89 2.68
N ILE A 473 12.99 -21.65 2.20
CA ILE A 473 14.17 -21.46 3.03
C ILE A 473 14.81 -20.13 2.69
N SER A 474 14.78 -19.19 3.63
CA SER A 474 15.35 -17.87 3.47
C SER A 474 16.53 -17.66 4.42
N PHE A 475 17.57 -16.98 3.92
CA PHE A 475 18.80 -16.71 4.65
C PHE A 475 19.25 -15.28 4.40
N ALA A 476 19.71 -14.59 5.45
CA ALA A 476 20.27 -13.24 5.33
C ALA A 476 21.49 -13.06 6.24
N ALA A 477 22.42 -12.24 5.78
CA ALA A 477 23.59 -11.79 6.54
C ALA A 477 23.88 -10.32 6.26
N SER A 478 24.16 -9.53 7.30
CA SER A 478 24.60 -8.14 7.20
C SER A 478 25.87 -7.93 8.03
N LEU A 479 26.80 -7.18 7.50
CA LEU A 479 28.06 -6.83 8.16
C LEU A 479 28.26 -5.32 8.11
N LYS A 480 28.07 -4.67 9.23
CA LYS A 480 28.38 -3.25 9.42
C LYS A 480 29.79 -3.09 9.98
N ARG A 481 30.49 -2.08 9.48
CA ARG A 481 31.81 -1.71 9.97
C ARG A 481 31.98 -0.21 10.11
N ASP A 482 32.37 0.24 11.31
CA ASP A 482 32.86 1.57 11.54
C ASP A 482 34.28 1.72 10.98
N LEU A 483 34.49 2.53 9.95
CA LEU A 483 35.81 2.82 9.38
C LEU A 483 36.55 3.84 10.24
N ASN A 484 35.85 4.82 10.76
CA ASN A 484 36.33 5.84 11.69
C ASN A 484 35.11 6.57 12.32
N ASP A 485 35.35 7.63 13.10
CA ASP A 485 34.30 8.40 13.80
C ASP A 485 33.29 9.09 12.86
N TYR A 486 33.52 9.10 11.56
CA TYR A 486 32.72 9.82 10.56
C TYR A 486 32.10 8.91 9.49
N PHE A 487 32.69 7.76 9.22
CA PHE A 487 32.29 6.84 8.17
C PHE A 487 32.01 5.46 8.72
N ASP A 488 30.88 4.91 8.34
CA ASP A 488 30.59 3.48 8.43
C ASP A 488 30.18 2.92 7.05
N ILE A 489 30.33 1.63 6.90
CA ILE A 489 29.91 0.86 5.73
C ILE A 489 29.08 -0.32 6.21
N ASP A 490 28.06 -0.64 5.41
CA ASP A 490 27.23 -1.83 5.58
C ASP A 490 27.27 -2.66 4.29
N PHE A 491 27.42 -3.95 4.42
CA PHE A 491 27.32 -4.90 3.34
C PHE A 491 26.31 -5.97 3.72
N SER A 492 25.29 -6.14 2.90
CA SER A 492 24.20 -7.06 3.16
C SER A 492 24.01 -8.04 2.00
N PHE A 493 23.64 -9.25 2.36
CA PHE A 493 23.27 -10.32 1.45
C PHE A 493 22.03 -11.04 1.96
N ALA A 494 21.08 -11.31 1.08
CA ALA A 494 19.95 -12.18 1.39
C ALA A 494 19.63 -13.10 0.21
N ARG A 495 19.20 -14.31 0.52
CA ARG A 495 18.44 -15.17 -0.37
C ARG A 495 17.10 -15.44 0.31
N MET A 496 16.05 -15.01 -0.33
CA MET A 496 14.68 -15.09 0.19
C MET A 496 13.76 -15.78 -0.82
N GLU A 497 12.86 -16.57 -0.31
CA GLU A 497 11.89 -17.31 -1.13
C GLU A 497 10.47 -16.83 -0.81
N ARG A 498 9.62 -16.73 -1.84
CA ARG A 498 8.19 -16.36 -1.76
C ARG A 498 7.33 -17.39 -2.49
N ALA A 499 6.37 -17.97 -1.80
CA ALA A 499 5.34 -18.79 -2.43
C ALA A 499 4.38 -17.92 -3.25
N PRO A 500 3.83 -18.42 -4.37
CA PRO A 500 2.77 -17.76 -5.10
C PRO A 500 1.56 -17.45 -4.21
N SER A 501 0.88 -16.31 -4.45
CA SER A 501 -0.34 -15.91 -3.73
C SER A 501 -1.56 -16.74 -4.17
N ALA A 502 -2.69 -16.52 -3.52
CA ALA A 502 -3.96 -17.13 -3.91
C ALA A 502 -4.38 -16.66 -5.31
N THR A 503 -4.33 -15.35 -5.58
CA THR A 503 -4.64 -14.76 -6.88
C THR A 503 -3.74 -15.27 -7.99
N GLU A 504 -2.43 -15.27 -7.78
CA GLU A 504 -1.46 -15.78 -8.77
C GLU A 504 -1.71 -17.26 -9.15
N LEU A 505 -2.32 -18.05 -8.24
CA LEU A 505 -2.59 -19.47 -8.49
C LEU A 505 -3.98 -19.76 -9.03
N PHE A 506 -5.02 -19.05 -8.56
CA PHE A 506 -6.41 -19.50 -8.69
C PHE A 506 -7.37 -18.47 -9.29
N MET A 507 -6.90 -17.28 -9.65
CA MET A 507 -7.71 -16.26 -10.28
C MET A 507 -8.19 -16.77 -11.66
N ASN A 508 -9.43 -16.52 -12.02
CA ASN A 508 -10.00 -16.84 -13.33
C ASN A 508 -11.33 -16.11 -13.50
N GLY A 509 -11.28 -14.88 -14.01
CA GLY A 509 -12.47 -14.07 -14.19
C GLY A 509 -12.20 -12.60 -14.49
N PRO A 510 -13.26 -11.82 -14.72
CA PRO A 510 -13.19 -10.40 -14.98
C PRO A 510 -12.69 -9.64 -13.74
N HIS A 511 -11.87 -8.63 -13.97
CA HIS A 511 -11.40 -7.69 -12.97
C HIS A 511 -11.53 -6.29 -13.57
N LEU A 512 -12.71 -5.71 -13.44
CA LEU A 512 -13.08 -4.49 -14.15
C LEU A 512 -12.22 -3.29 -13.75
N ALA A 513 -11.82 -3.21 -12.49
CA ALA A 513 -10.88 -2.20 -12.01
C ALA A 513 -9.52 -2.19 -12.74
N THR A 514 -9.15 -3.27 -13.44
CA THR A 514 -7.93 -3.34 -14.26
C THR A 514 -8.22 -3.44 -15.77
N GLN A 515 -9.48 -3.49 -16.19
CA GLN A 515 -9.93 -3.81 -17.56
C GLN A 515 -9.33 -5.10 -18.09
N ARG A 516 -9.24 -6.13 -17.25
CA ARG A 516 -8.62 -7.40 -17.61
C ARG A 516 -9.48 -8.59 -17.23
N PHE A 517 -9.43 -9.60 -18.05
CA PHE A 517 -9.79 -10.96 -17.65
C PHE A 517 -8.50 -11.64 -17.17
N GLU A 518 -8.38 -11.85 -15.85
CA GLU A 518 -7.12 -12.30 -15.24
C GLU A 518 -7.15 -13.80 -14.97
N VAL A 519 -6.09 -14.49 -15.42
CA VAL A 519 -5.96 -15.95 -15.31
C VAL A 519 -4.75 -16.34 -14.48
N GLY A 520 -5.01 -17.01 -13.35
CA GLY A 520 -4.02 -17.60 -12.47
C GLY A 520 -3.34 -18.82 -13.07
N ASN A 521 -2.20 -19.19 -12.49
CA ASN A 521 -1.46 -20.35 -12.97
C ASN A 521 -1.10 -21.29 -11.82
N THR A 522 -1.81 -22.42 -11.74
CA THR A 522 -1.59 -23.42 -10.68
C THR A 522 -0.24 -24.13 -10.75
N ASN A 523 0.58 -23.91 -11.79
CA ASN A 523 1.90 -24.50 -11.95
C ASN A 523 3.06 -23.58 -11.55
N LEU A 524 2.76 -22.40 -11.01
CA LEU A 524 3.80 -21.46 -10.57
C LEU A 524 4.71 -22.08 -9.51
N ALA A 525 6.00 -21.83 -9.66
CA ALA A 525 7.04 -22.19 -8.70
C ALA A 525 7.27 -21.05 -7.70
N VAL A 526 8.01 -21.33 -6.64
CA VAL A 526 8.49 -20.35 -5.66
C VAL A 526 9.37 -19.30 -6.36
N GLU A 527 9.16 -18.01 -6.08
CA GLU A 527 10.12 -16.96 -6.42
C GLU A 527 11.36 -17.05 -5.52
N GLU A 528 12.55 -16.94 -6.10
CA GLU A 528 13.82 -16.96 -5.37
C GLU A 528 14.57 -15.65 -5.58
N SER A 529 14.55 -14.75 -4.59
CA SER A 529 15.26 -13.47 -4.59
C SER A 529 16.65 -13.61 -4.02
N THR A 530 17.67 -13.14 -4.74
CA THR A 530 19.06 -13.01 -4.28
C THR A 530 19.47 -11.55 -4.29
N ASN A 531 19.56 -10.94 -3.11
CA ASN A 531 19.80 -9.51 -2.91
C ASN A 531 21.22 -9.26 -2.37
N PHE A 532 21.92 -8.30 -2.98
CA PHE A 532 23.17 -7.72 -2.51
C PHE A 532 22.99 -6.22 -2.31
N GLU A 533 23.42 -5.71 -1.18
CA GLU A 533 23.36 -4.29 -0.87
C GLU A 533 24.67 -3.82 -0.27
N PHE A 534 25.08 -2.62 -0.65
CA PHE A 534 26.23 -1.92 -0.10
C PHE A 534 25.88 -0.48 0.22
N THR A 535 26.05 -0.09 1.49
CA THR A 535 25.76 1.25 1.98
C THR A 535 27.02 1.90 2.56
N VAL A 536 27.20 3.18 2.29
CA VAL A 536 28.23 4.04 2.89
C VAL A 536 27.55 5.22 3.56
N ASN A 537 27.76 5.37 4.87
CA ASN A 537 27.27 6.49 5.65
C ASN A 537 28.40 7.43 6.06
N TYR A 538 28.10 8.73 6.04
CA TYR A 538 28.97 9.79 6.54
C TYR A 538 28.20 10.70 7.47
N ASN A 539 28.78 11.00 8.64
CA ASN A 539 28.22 11.96 9.58
C ASN A 539 29.36 12.73 10.27
N ASN A 540 29.35 14.06 10.13
CA ASN A 540 30.35 14.93 10.76
C ASN A 540 29.81 16.35 10.96
N GLU A 541 29.71 16.81 12.22
CA GLU A 541 29.37 18.19 12.60
C GLU A 541 28.17 18.77 11.80
N GLY A 542 27.07 18.02 11.73
CA GLY A 542 25.84 18.40 11.05
C GLY A 542 25.83 18.17 9.54
N ALA A 543 26.93 17.78 8.91
CA ALA A 543 26.94 17.26 7.54
C ALA A 543 26.72 15.75 7.58
N TYR A 544 25.79 15.24 6.77
CA TYR A 544 25.51 13.82 6.68
C TYR A 544 25.27 13.38 5.24
N SER A 545 25.58 12.15 4.94
CA SER A 545 25.19 11.52 3.68
C SER A 545 25.05 10.01 3.84
N SER A 546 24.17 9.43 3.05
CA SER A 546 24.02 7.99 2.87
C SER A 546 23.99 7.69 1.38
N PHE A 547 24.75 6.70 0.95
CA PHE A 547 24.73 6.19 -0.42
C PHE A 547 24.58 4.68 -0.36
N THR A 548 23.51 4.18 -0.97
CA THR A 548 23.22 2.75 -1.10
C THR A 548 23.18 2.36 -2.57
N MET A 549 23.79 1.25 -2.90
CA MET A 549 23.60 0.54 -4.16
C MET A 549 23.13 -0.88 -3.87
N TYR A 550 22.20 -1.36 -4.67
CA TYR A 550 21.66 -2.70 -4.51
C TYR A 550 21.42 -3.37 -5.86
N ARG A 551 21.44 -4.70 -5.81
CA ARG A 551 21.05 -5.57 -6.92
C ARG A 551 20.28 -6.74 -6.35
N ASN A 552 19.12 -7.01 -6.92
CA ASN A 552 18.25 -8.12 -6.56
C ASN A 552 17.93 -8.93 -7.80
N SER A 553 18.45 -10.17 -7.88
CA SER A 553 18.12 -11.10 -8.94
C SER A 553 17.00 -12.01 -8.43
N VAL A 554 15.91 -12.10 -9.15
CA VAL A 554 14.73 -12.91 -8.80
C VAL A 554 14.52 -13.97 -9.87
N ASP A 555 14.78 -15.22 -9.49
CA ASP A 555 14.43 -16.38 -10.31
C ASP A 555 12.93 -16.65 -10.18
N ASN A 556 12.26 -16.99 -11.28
CA ASN A 556 10.83 -17.23 -11.33
C ASN A 556 9.98 -16.05 -10.86
N TYR A 557 10.35 -14.80 -11.19
CA TYR A 557 9.55 -13.63 -10.88
C TYR A 557 8.16 -13.75 -11.51
N ILE A 558 7.11 -13.64 -10.70
CA ILE A 558 5.71 -13.77 -11.13
C ILE A 558 5.18 -12.40 -11.54
N TYR A 559 4.58 -12.30 -12.71
CA TYR A 559 3.99 -11.06 -13.20
C TYR A 559 2.74 -11.35 -14.03
N LEU A 560 1.87 -10.37 -14.13
CA LEU A 560 0.71 -10.40 -14.99
C LEU A 560 1.13 -9.91 -16.38
N MET A 561 0.90 -10.68 -17.41
CA MET A 561 1.23 -10.41 -18.81
C MET A 561 -0.06 -10.29 -19.61
N ASP A 562 -0.25 -9.14 -20.23
CA ASP A 562 -1.34 -8.92 -21.17
C ASP A 562 -1.05 -9.67 -22.48
N GLU A 563 -2.04 -10.34 -23.06
CA GLU A 563 -1.89 -10.97 -24.39
C GLU A 563 -1.82 -9.87 -25.45
N SER A 564 -0.91 -10.07 -26.42
CA SER A 564 -0.76 -9.12 -27.53
C SER A 564 -1.88 -9.31 -28.56
N GLU A 565 -2.29 -8.24 -29.24
CA GLU A 565 -3.29 -8.30 -30.32
C GLU A 565 -2.92 -9.30 -31.42
N GLU A 566 -1.61 -9.52 -31.69
CA GLU A 566 -1.13 -10.50 -32.70
C GLU A 566 -1.33 -11.95 -32.23
N GLU A 567 -1.25 -12.22 -30.91
CA GLU A 567 -1.50 -13.55 -30.33
C GLU A 567 -3.00 -13.85 -30.26
N HIS A 568 -3.82 -12.85 -30.03
CA HIS A 568 -5.28 -12.91 -30.06
C HIS A 568 -5.78 -13.28 -31.48
N GLU A 569 -5.26 -12.62 -32.52
CA GLU A 569 -5.61 -12.93 -33.91
C GLU A 569 -5.20 -14.37 -34.35
N GLU A 570 -4.10 -14.95 -33.82
CA GLU A 570 -3.68 -16.33 -34.12
C GLU A 570 -4.57 -17.36 -33.41
N HIS A 571 -5.16 -17.02 -32.25
CA HIS A 571 -6.11 -17.89 -31.55
C HIS A 571 -7.47 -17.93 -32.29
N ASP A 572 -7.93 -16.80 -32.79
CA ASP A 572 -9.18 -16.68 -33.55
C ASP A 572 -9.13 -17.37 -34.93
N GLU A 573 -7.93 -17.50 -35.56
CA GLU A 573 -7.80 -18.26 -36.83
C GLU A 573 -7.92 -19.78 -36.64
N GLU A 574 -7.70 -20.34 -35.44
CA GLU A 574 -7.89 -21.78 -35.15
C GLU A 574 -9.34 -22.13 -34.78
N HIS A 575 -10.16 -21.14 -34.36
CA HIS A 575 -11.58 -21.28 -34.04
C HIS A 575 -12.43 -20.47 -35.03
N GLU A 576 -12.84 -21.07 -36.14
CA GLU A 576 -13.87 -20.51 -37.03
C GLU A 576 -15.18 -20.39 -36.25
N GLU A 577 -15.61 -19.13 -35.94
CA GLU A 577 -16.83 -18.74 -35.22
C GLU A 577 -16.76 -18.91 -33.69
N GLY A 578 -15.88 -18.19 -32.99
CA GLY A 578 -15.90 -17.98 -31.55
C GLY A 578 -16.31 -16.54 -31.22
N HIS A 579 -17.34 -16.35 -30.42
CA HIS A 579 -17.66 -15.10 -29.80
C HIS A 579 -16.51 -14.71 -28.83
N ASP A 580 -16.19 -13.42 -28.74
CA ASP A 580 -15.29 -12.86 -27.72
C ASP A 580 -15.84 -13.17 -26.32
N ASP A 581 -15.36 -14.28 -25.69
CA ASP A 581 -15.80 -14.71 -24.36
C ASP A 581 -15.29 -13.81 -23.23
N HIS A 582 -14.58 -12.72 -23.54
CA HIS A 582 -13.96 -11.81 -22.54
C HIS A 582 -14.58 -10.41 -22.49
N GLU A 583 -15.74 -10.21 -23.16
CA GLU A 583 -16.58 -9.00 -23.05
C GLU A 583 -15.82 -7.67 -23.23
N GLY A 584 -14.81 -7.67 -24.12
CA GLY A 584 -13.98 -6.49 -24.39
C GLY A 584 -12.83 -6.27 -23.39
N LEU A 585 -12.63 -7.18 -22.41
CA LEU A 585 -11.52 -7.12 -21.48
C LEU A 585 -10.23 -7.70 -22.08
N THR A 586 -9.09 -7.10 -21.74
CA THR A 586 -7.77 -7.63 -22.11
C THR A 586 -7.48 -8.93 -21.37
N LEU A 587 -7.25 -10.04 -22.08
CA LEU A 587 -6.83 -11.29 -21.45
C LEU A 587 -5.42 -11.14 -20.85
N ALA A 588 -5.27 -11.47 -19.57
CA ALA A 588 -4.01 -11.34 -18.86
C ALA A 588 -3.68 -12.58 -18.04
N ASN A 589 -2.49 -13.13 -18.22
CA ASN A 589 -2.05 -14.40 -17.64
C ASN A 589 -0.94 -14.20 -16.60
N PHE A 590 -1.04 -14.89 -15.46
CA PHE A 590 0.08 -14.94 -14.50
C PHE A 590 1.20 -15.86 -15.02
N MET A 591 2.33 -15.24 -15.32
CA MET A 591 3.53 -15.85 -15.90
C MET A 591 4.72 -15.79 -14.96
N GLN A 592 5.77 -16.55 -15.27
CA GLN A 592 7.04 -16.52 -14.54
C GLN A 592 8.22 -16.34 -15.48
N GLN A 593 9.11 -15.39 -15.15
CA GLN A 593 10.37 -15.16 -15.83
C GLN A 593 11.42 -14.67 -14.84
N ASN A 594 12.70 -14.92 -15.11
CA ASN A 594 13.76 -14.35 -14.27
C ASN A 594 13.88 -12.86 -14.50
N ALA A 595 13.99 -12.11 -13.41
CA ALA A 595 14.10 -10.64 -13.45
C ALA A 595 15.27 -10.15 -12.60
N GLU A 596 15.87 -9.04 -13.00
CA GLU A 596 16.93 -8.37 -12.29
C GLU A 596 16.57 -6.92 -11.98
N PHE A 597 16.65 -6.55 -10.70
CA PHE A 597 16.42 -5.21 -10.20
C PHE A 597 17.74 -4.60 -9.73
N GLU A 598 18.10 -3.45 -10.25
CA GLU A 598 19.29 -2.70 -9.82
C GLU A 598 18.88 -1.27 -9.44
N GLY A 599 19.49 -0.71 -8.40
CA GLY A 599 19.17 0.65 -8.04
C GLY A 599 20.19 1.32 -7.15
N VAL A 600 19.99 2.63 -6.99
CA VAL A 600 20.79 3.50 -6.15
C VAL A 600 19.91 4.43 -5.33
N GLU A 601 20.30 4.65 -4.08
CA GLU A 601 19.69 5.62 -3.18
C GLU A 601 20.80 6.55 -2.66
N LEU A 602 20.60 7.86 -2.80
CA LEU A 602 21.54 8.88 -2.34
C LEU A 602 20.82 9.90 -1.47
N GLN A 603 21.36 10.17 -0.30
CA GLN A 603 20.97 11.29 0.53
C GLN A 603 22.20 12.08 0.93
N VAL A 604 22.14 13.42 0.78
CA VAL A 604 23.16 14.34 1.24
C VAL A 604 22.48 15.51 1.93
N GLY A 605 22.89 15.79 3.16
CA GLY A 605 22.30 16.89 3.89
C GLY A 605 23.28 17.62 4.80
N ARG A 606 22.83 18.78 5.23
CA ARG A 606 23.57 19.57 6.20
C ARG A 606 22.65 20.37 7.11
N MET A 607 22.88 20.16 8.41
CA MET A 607 22.25 20.92 9.46
C MET A 607 23.13 22.12 9.85
N PHE A 608 22.53 23.28 9.95
CA PHE A 608 23.17 24.53 10.37
C PHE A 608 22.53 25.03 11.67
N GLU A 609 23.35 25.14 12.71
CA GLU A 609 22.97 25.81 13.94
C GLU A 609 23.05 27.32 13.74
N LEU A 610 21.92 27.98 13.59
CA LEU A 610 21.81 29.42 13.44
C LEU A 610 21.47 30.07 14.82
N ALA A 611 21.86 31.34 14.99
CA ALA A 611 21.45 32.07 16.20
C ALA A 611 19.93 32.23 16.34
N SER A 612 19.17 31.97 15.26
CA SER A 612 17.71 32.09 15.21
C SER A 612 16.97 30.75 15.18
N GLY A 613 17.67 29.61 15.18
CA GLY A 613 17.08 28.27 15.06
C GLY A 613 17.97 27.33 14.25
N THR A 614 17.50 26.13 13.98
CA THR A 614 18.20 25.10 13.22
C THR A 614 17.63 25.02 11.80
N LEU A 615 18.51 25.02 10.81
CA LEU A 615 18.17 24.85 9.39
C LEU A 615 18.79 23.54 8.88
N ASP A 616 17.97 22.63 8.39
CA ASP A 616 18.40 21.44 7.66
C ASP A 616 18.12 21.58 6.16
N LEU A 617 19.13 21.32 5.33
CA LEU A 617 19.02 21.29 3.87
C LEU A 617 19.41 19.88 3.43
N ARG A 618 18.54 19.23 2.65
CA ARG A 618 18.71 17.86 2.19
C ARG A 618 18.44 17.76 0.68
N TYR A 619 19.26 17.00 0.02
CA TYR A 619 19.02 16.48 -1.32
C TYR A 619 19.00 14.96 -1.24
N SER A 620 18.01 14.36 -1.90
CA SER A 620 17.87 12.90 -2.02
C SER A 620 17.59 12.53 -3.48
N ARG A 621 18.09 11.39 -3.91
CA ARG A 621 17.78 10.77 -5.21
C ARG A 621 17.64 9.28 -5.03
N ASP A 622 16.62 8.72 -5.64
CA ASP A 622 16.47 7.28 -5.84
C ASP A 622 16.24 6.96 -7.32
N GLU A 623 16.68 5.76 -7.70
CA GLU A 623 16.56 5.25 -9.05
C GLU A 623 16.55 3.72 -8.98
N VAL A 624 15.61 3.10 -9.66
CA VAL A 624 15.52 1.66 -9.84
C VAL A 624 15.26 1.35 -11.30
N SER A 625 15.91 0.31 -11.81
CA SER A 625 15.63 -0.30 -13.10
C SER A 625 15.41 -1.78 -12.93
N ALA A 626 14.52 -2.37 -13.72
CA ALA A 626 14.27 -3.81 -13.69
C ALA A 626 14.06 -4.34 -15.11
N SER A 627 14.69 -5.49 -15.40
CA SER A 627 14.56 -6.13 -16.69
C SER A 627 14.50 -7.64 -16.55
N PHE A 628 13.84 -8.27 -17.49
CA PHE A 628 13.81 -9.72 -17.65
C PHE A 628 15.09 -10.26 -18.34
N ASP A 629 15.35 -11.57 -18.24
CA ASP A 629 16.51 -12.23 -18.85
C ASP A 629 16.54 -12.12 -20.38
N ASP A 630 15.38 -11.94 -21.04
CA ASP A 630 15.27 -11.73 -22.49
C ASP A 630 15.56 -10.29 -22.92
N GLY A 631 15.66 -9.36 -21.97
CA GLY A 631 16.00 -7.95 -22.14
C GLY A 631 14.80 -7.01 -22.27
N HIS A 632 13.58 -7.47 -22.08
CA HIS A 632 12.40 -6.61 -21.91
C HIS A 632 12.38 -6.02 -20.51
N ASP A 633 11.80 -4.84 -20.36
CA ASP A 633 11.67 -4.20 -19.05
C ASP A 633 10.52 -4.81 -18.24
N VAL A 634 10.67 -4.83 -16.91
CA VAL A 634 9.59 -5.24 -15.99
C VAL A 634 8.56 -4.12 -15.93
N PRO A 635 7.26 -4.42 -16.06
CA PRO A 635 6.23 -3.39 -16.06
C PRO A 635 6.08 -2.68 -14.70
N ARG A 636 5.57 -1.45 -14.72
CA ARG A 636 5.19 -0.63 -13.56
C ARG A 636 6.35 -0.27 -12.62
N ILE A 637 7.55 -0.15 -13.16
CA ILE A 637 8.74 0.28 -12.40
C ILE A 637 8.72 1.79 -12.20
N THR A 638 8.84 2.22 -10.96
CA THR A 638 8.80 3.63 -10.56
C THR A 638 9.93 4.44 -11.19
N PRO A 639 9.66 5.65 -11.71
CA PRO A 639 10.68 6.53 -12.30
C PRO A 639 11.67 7.04 -11.24
N ALA A 640 12.84 7.48 -11.69
CA ALA A 640 13.83 8.11 -10.83
C ALA A 640 13.33 9.47 -10.31
N ARG A 641 13.67 9.80 -9.04
CA ARG A 641 13.21 11.01 -8.36
C ARG A 641 14.35 11.79 -7.75
N ASN A 642 14.25 13.12 -7.84
CA ASN A 642 15.10 14.05 -7.11
C ASN A 642 14.25 14.81 -6.09
N MET A 643 14.64 14.79 -4.82
CA MET A 643 13.93 15.45 -3.73
C MET A 643 14.83 16.46 -3.04
N TYR A 644 14.35 17.69 -2.92
CA TYR A 644 15.04 18.80 -2.27
C TYR A 644 14.23 19.25 -1.06
N SER A 645 14.76 19.04 0.14
CA SER A 645 14.06 19.36 1.39
C SER A 645 14.76 20.48 2.13
N LEU A 646 13.96 21.39 2.68
CA LEU A 646 14.37 22.42 3.63
C LEU A 646 13.51 22.29 4.88
N ALA A 647 14.12 22.09 6.05
CA ALA A 647 13.43 22.15 7.33
C ALA A 647 14.06 23.25 8.21
N TYR A 648 13.24 24.13 8.74
CA TYR A 648 13.67 25.19 9.66
C TYR A 648 12.88 25.10 10.95
N ALA A 649 13.59 24.84 12.06
CA ALA A 649 13.02 24.76 13.40
C ALA A 649 13.49 25.93 14.26
N LYS A 650 12.56 26.59 14.94
CA LYS A 650 12.83 27.68 15.87
C LYS A 650 11.79 27.72 16.99
N ASP A 651 12.23 27.69 18.23
CA ASP A 651 11.35 27.62 19.38
C ASP A 651 10.30 26.50 19.18
N ASN A 652 9.02 26.85 19.26
CA ASN A 652 7.91 25.90 19.05
C ASN A 652 7.34 25.98 17.60
N MET A 653 8.16 26.27 16.61
CA MET A 653 7.75 26.42 15.21
C MET A 653 8.67 25.61 14.30
N VAL A 654 8.08 24.86 13.39
CA VAL A 654 8.76 24.11 12.34
C VAL A 654 8.17 24.51 10.98
N PHE A 655 9.03 24.84 10.05
CA PHE A 655 8.68 25.04 8.64
C PHE A 655 9.39 23.98 7.81
N LYS A 656 8.66 23.25 6.99
CA LYS A 656 9.17 22.29 6.03
C LYS A 656 8.78 22.73 4.61
N LEU A 657 9.70 22.57 3.66
CA LEU A 657 9.46 22.77 2.24
C LEU A 657 10.10 21.59 1.51
N MET A 658 9.36 20.94 0.61
CA MET A 658 9.84 19.87 -0.24
C MET A 658 9.52 20.18 -1.69
N PHE A 659 10.53 20.01 -2.56
CA PHE A 659 10.38 20.02 -4.00
C PHE A 659 10.79 18.64 -4.52
N LYS A 660 9.86 17.95 -5.18
CA LYS A 660 10.02 16.65 -5.80
C LYS A 660 10.02 16.82 -7.31
N ASP A 661 11.04 16.30 -7.99
CA ASP A 661 11.20 16.31 -9.45
C ASP A 661 11.32 14.86 -9.90
N VAL A 662 10.29 14.36 -10.56
CA VAL A 662 10.13 12.98 -11.00
C VAL A 662 10.46 12.91 -12.48
N ASP A 663 11.40 12.05 -12.85
CA ASP A 663 11.84 11.87 -14.22
C ASP A 663 10.72 11.20 -15.06
N LYS A 664 10.69 11.41 -16.38
CA LYS A 664 9.83 10.66 -17.31
C LYS A 664 10.18 9.16 -17.25
N GLN A 665 9.16 8.29 -17.20
CA GLN A 665 9.35 6.85 -17.35
C GLN A 665 9.13 6.45 -18.81
N SER A 666 10.19 5.92 -19.42
CA SER A 666 10.19 5.47 -20.81
C SER A 666 10.66 4.02 -20.97
N ASP A 667 11.22 3.42 -19.90
CA ASP A 667 11.61 2.03 -19.84
C ASP A 667 10.38 1.27 -19.30
N VAL A 668 9.55 0.75 -20.21
CA VAL A 668 8.20 0.22 -19.94
C VAL A 668 8.11 -1.24 -20.34
N GLY A 669 7.27 -2.00 -19.65
CA GLY A 669 6.98 -3.39 -20.01
C GLY A 669 6.23 -3.52 -21.33
N GLU A 670 6.07 -4.74 -21.81
CA GLU A 670 5.29 -5.04 -23.00
C GLU A 670 3.82 -4.66 -22.78
N GLY A 671 3.19 -4.02 -23.74
CA GLY A 671 1.83 -3.47 -23.62
C GLY A 671 1.69 -2.20 -22.74
N GLU A 672 2.75 -1.76 -22.07
CA GLU A 672 2.68 -0.63 -21.14
C GLU A 672 2.99 0.71 -21.81
N THR A 673 2.24 1.76 -21.49
CA THR A 673 2.47 3.14 -21.99
C THR A 673 3.52 3.89 -21.18
N THR A 674 4.20 4.86 -21.80
CA THR A 674 5.13 5.75 -21.09
C THR A 674 4.37 6.76 -20.23
N THR A 675 5.03 7.31 -19.19
CA THR A 675 4.45 8.34 -18.33
C THR A 675 5.37 9.55 -18.27
N ASP A 676 4.85 10.75 -18.47
CA ASP A 676 5.64 11.97 -18.40
C ASP A 676 6.07 12.28 -16.96
N GLY A 677 7.24 12.92 -16.83
CA GLY A 677 7.74 13.39 -15.54
C GLY A 677 6.96 14.62 -15.06
N TYR A 678 7.02 14.86 -13.73
CA TYR A 678 6.32 15.98 -13.10
C TYR A 678 7.11 16.61 -11.95
N GLN A 679 6.68 17.79 -11.51
CA GLN A 679 7.30 18.52 -10.41
C GLN A 679 6.28 18.90 -9.37
N MET A 680 6.51 18.53 -8.11
CA MET A 680 5.65 18.89 -6.98
C MET A 680 6.37 19.78 -5.97
N LEU A 681 5.66 20.75 -5.44
CA LEU A 681 6.11 21.61 -4.35
C LEU A 681 5.14 21.51 -3.19
N ASN A 682 5.63 20.99 -2.04
CA ASN A 682 4.88 20.86 -0.80
C ASN A 682 5.48 21.76 0.29
N ALA A 683 4.64 22.39 1.09
CA ALA A 683 5.07 23.25 2.19
C ALA A 683 4.20 23.03 3.42
N ARG A 684 4.82 23.07 4.62
CA ARG A 684 4.13 22.96 5.91
C ARG A 684 4.72 23.89 6.94
N LEU A 685 3.86 24.56 7.69
CA LEU A 685 4.23 25.36 8.84
C LEU A 685 3.47 24.89 10.08
N THR A 686 4.16 24.35 11.05
CA THR A 686 3.60 23.89 12.33
C THR A 686 4.03 24.83 13.45
N LYS A 687 3.10 25.24 14.31
CA LYS A 687 3.36 26.03 15.51
C LYS A 687 2.68 25.44 16.72
N VAL A 688 3.45 25.13 17.75
CA VAL A 688 2.94 24.68 19.04
C VAL A 688 2.79 25.88 20.00
N PHE A 689 1.61 25.99 20.59
CA PHE A 689 1.28 27.00 21.62
C PHE A 689 1.18 26.31 22.97
N ASP A 690 2.04 26.70 23.91
CA ASP A 690 1.95 26.27 25.30
C ASP A 690 0.83 27.06 26.00
N LEU A 691 -0.21 26.36 26.44
CA LEU A 691 -1.36 26.89 27.15
C LEU A 691 -1.29 26.58 28.67
N GLY A 692 -0.13 26.18 29.14
CA GLY A 692 0.16 25.84 30.53
C GLY A 692 0.00 24.35 30.81
N ASN A 693 -1.22 23.85 31.02
CA ASN A 693 -1.47 22.41 31.20
C ASN A 693 -1.83 21.70 29.89
N SER A 694 -1.81 22.42 28.79
CA SER A 694 -2.22 21.92 27.48
C SER A 694 -1.30 22.47 26.39
N ASN A 695 -1.12 21.74 25.33
CA ASN A 695 -0.41 22.17 24.13
C ASN A 695 -1.38 22.18 22.95
N LEU A 696 -1.42 23.29 22.22
CA LEU A 696 -2.15 23.39 20.95
C LEU A 696 -1.15 23.44 19.80
N SER A 697 -1.11 22.42 18.96
CA SER A 697 -0.40 22.43 17.70
C SER A 697 -1.33 22.92 16.58
N VAL A 698 -0.83 23.85 15.77
CA VAL A 698 -1.52 24.35 14.58
C VAL A 698 -0.58 24.17 13.40
N SER A 699 -1.01 23.39 12.40
CA SER A 699 -0.30 23.20 11.15
C SER A 699 -1.10 23.81 10.01
N ILE A 700 -0.42 24.54 9.13
CA ILE A 700 -0.94 24.99 7.84
C ILE A 700 -0.06 24.31 6.79
N PHE A 701 -0.68 23.67 5.79
CA PHE A 701 0.05 22.96 4.77
C PHE A 701 -0.50 23.25 3.38
N GLY A 702 0.30 22.95 2.37
CA GLY A 702 -0.10 22.96 0.97
C GLY A 702 0.68 21.89 0.22
N ASN A 703 -0.04 21.09 -0.55
CA ASN A 703 0.49 20.04 -1.41
C ASN A 703 0.22 20.42 -2.86
N ASN A 704 1.06 19.93 -3.78
CA ASN A 704 1.02 20.27 -5.20
C ASN A 704 0.80 21.78 -5.44
N LEU A 705 1.58 22.63 -4.77
CA LEU A 705 1.46 24.11 -4.87
C LEU A 705 1.71 24.66 -6.27
N LEU A 706 2.31 23.86 -7.15
CA LEU A 706 2.53 24.21 -8.56
C LEU A 706 1.31 23.93 -9.43
N ASP A 707 0.34 23.14 -8.93
CA ASP A 707 -0.84 22.70 -9.68
C ASP A 707 -0.45 21.93 -10.93
N GLU A 708 0.49 21.02 -10.76
CA GLU A 708 1.05 20.22 -11.85
C GLU A 708 0.21 18.99 -12.08
N VAL A 709 -0.07 18.67 -13.34
CA VAL A 709 -0.65 17.39 -13.72
C VAL A 709 0.38 16.29 -13.45
N ALA A 710 0.10 15.41 -12.53
CA ALA A 710 1.00 14.34 -12.13
C ALA A 710 0.29 12.99 -12.22
N ARG A 711 1.01 11.98 -12.72
CA ARG A 711 0.50 10.62 -12.86
C ARG A 711 1.51 9.64 -12.29
N ASN A 712 1.00 8.67 -11.54
CA ASN A 712 1.85 7.66 -10.94
C ASN A 712 2.06 6.51 -11.94
N HIS A 713 3.28 6.36 -12.48
CA HIS A 713 3.58 5.32 -13.47
C HIS A 713 3.25 3.90 -13.00
N SER A 714 3.36 3.64 -11.71
CA SER A 714 3.09 2.31 -11.13
C SER A 714 1.60 1.97 -10.97
N SER A 715 0.69 2.93 -11.19
CA SER A 715 -0.75 2.69 -11.19
C SER A 715 -1.16 1.89 -12.44
N TYR A 716 -2.13 1.00 -12.28
CA TYR A 716 -2.77 0.29 -13.39
C TYR A 716 -3.63 1.19 -14.26
N VAL A 717 -4.19 2.23 -13.65
CA VAL A 717 -5.11 3.19 -14.25
C VAL A 717 -4.47 4.59 -14.35
N LYS A 718 -3.18 4.64 -14.66
CA LYS A 718 -2.41 5.89 -14.69
C LYS A 718 -2.88 6.91 -15.73
N SER A 719 -3.56 6.45 -16.78
CA SER A 719 -4.10 7.32 -17.83
C SER A 719 -5.36 8.04 -17.36
N GLU A 720 -6.19 7.36 -16.59
CA GLU A 720 -7.52 7.78 -16.14
C GLU A 720 -7.46 8.50 -14.80
N VAL A 721 -6.62 8.02 -13.87
CA VAL A 721 -6.53 8.50 -12.48
C VAL A 721 -5.29 9.35 -12.26
N PRO A 722 -5.36 10.70 -12.42
CA PRO A 722 -4.28 11.61 -12.06
C PRO A 722 -4.16 11.77 -10.54
N LEU A 723 -2.99 12.26 -10.08
CA LEU A 723 -2.82 12.67 -8.68
C LEU A 723 -3.58 13.98 -8.40
N PRO A 724 -3.99 14.22 -7.12
CA PRO A 724 -4.75 15.40 -6.73
C PRO A 724 -4.06 16.72 -7.12
N GLY A 725 -4.87 17.70 -7.48
CA GLY A 725 -4.47 19.07 -7.78
C GLY A 725 -3.94 19.82 -6.55
N ARG A 726 -3.92 21.16 -6.64
CA ARG A 726 -3.40 22.01 -5.56
C ARG A 726 -4.27 21.93 -4.31
N ASN A 727 -3.66 21.51 -3.18
CA ASN A 727 -4.32 21.41 -1.88
C ASN A 727 -3.80 22.45 -0.89
N TYR A 728 -4.70 23.04 -0.10
CA TYR A 728 -4.40 23.83 1.09
C TYR A 728 -5.17 23.26 2.27
N GLY A 729 -4.50 23.09 3.42
CA GLY A 729 -5.17 22.58 4.60
C GLY A 729 -4.68 23.20 5.90
N VAL A 730 -5.48 22.99 6.93
CA VAL A 730 -5.17 23.38 8.31
C VAL A 730 -5.50 22.22 9.25
N LYS A 731 -4.57 21.96 10.18
CA LYS A 731 -4.73 20.92 11.20
C LYS A 731 -4.52 21.50 12.58
N PHE A 732 -5.33 21.07 13.53
CA PHE A 732 -5.26 21.44 14.94
C PHE A 732 -5.16 20.18 15.78
N ASN A 733 -4.19 20.13 16.71
CA ASN A 733 -4.06 19.07 17.71
C ASN A 733 -3.95 19.71 19.10
N LEU A 734 -4.89 19.37 19.98
CA LEU A 734 -4.92 19.82 21.38
C LEU A 734 -4.61 18.65 22.30
N THR A 735 -3.48 18.74 23.02
CA THR A 735 -3.03 17.76 24.04
C THR A 735 -3.18 18.33 25.43
N PHE A 736 -3.79 17.60 26.39
CA PHE A 736 -3.95 18.02 27.79
C PHE A 736 -4.06 16.86 28.76
#